data_569bbaf9500168a14a347f044521093e
#
_entry.id   569bbaf9500168a14a347f044521093e
#
_cell.length_a   1.000
_cell.length_b   1.000
_cell.length_c   1.000
_cell.angle_alpha   90.00
_cell.angle_beta   90.00
_cell.angle_gamma   90.00
#
_symmetry.space_group_name_H-M   'P 1'
#
loop_
_entity.id
_entity.type
_entity.pdbx_description
1 polymer ?
#
loop_
_entity_poly.entity_id
_entity_poly.type
_entity_poly.pdbx_seq_one_letter_code
_entity_poly.pdbx_strand_id
1 'polypeptide(L)'
;MKAFGLNELREMFLSFFESKGHKRLPSFSLIPHNDASLLLINSGMAPMKPYFKGEAVPPSKRVCTCQKCIRTGDIENIGKTARHGTYFEMLGNFSFGDYFKKEAIAYSWEFLTSPEWVGIDPDRLYPSVYVDDDEAWEIWNKQIGIPAERIFRFGKEDNFWEHGSGPCGPCSEIYYDRGEKYGCGKPDCTVGCDCDRYIEVWNNVFSQFDNDGECHYSDLVQKNIDTGMGLERLAVVCQGVDSLFDVDTVMNITHKVSEITGAFYGKSHNMDVSLRVITDHIRSATFMICDGVLPSNEGRGYVLRRLLRRAALHGKLLGVNKPFLYEIVDTVIHENECQYPELREKQEYITRVIKSEEENFAKTIDAGMQIFASILAEHKAKGESVFSGADAFKLYDTYVFPVDLTLEMVEDEGMTLDTDEFDRLMQEQRVRARKAREALGDLGWAGIDLGLDTTPTKFTGYDKTTDQSTVLALVYADELASEIPEGCEGIVVLDKTPFYAEMGGQLADTGDIGFCLEDVSEGRFTRFEVTNVKKDKGNKYLHYGVMKSGTLNVGDEVIATVDTEHRKAVSRAHSATHLLHSALRQVLGDHVHQAGSLVDADKLRFDFTHFNALTPEELTAVENSVNEAILDGLDIITKEMSIDEAKKHGATALFGEKYGDVVRVVTMGDYSMELCGGTHLDNTAKVGSFHILSESSIASGVRRIEAVTGKEFLRMSNEANLKLAKAAELLKTKPSDLLAKTESFVSEMKEMRQNVEHLKDKLLYGDVERFLFAAKQIGGLSVLTATRTDLSANDLRKIGDFLRDKAPKVVAVLATINDNKVTFVASCGAEAVAQGVKAGELVRFVSAVAGGKGGGKPDSAMGGGSDVLKTDNALAVVDDFVAEKLGI
;
A
#
# COMPACT_ATOMS: atom_id res chain seq x y z
N MET A 1 -42.80 5.49 25.72
CA MET A 1 -42.11 5.77 24.44
C MET A 1 -42.34 4.61 23.48
N LYS A 2 -42.63 4.85 22.22
CA LYS A 2 -42.74 3.83 21.17
C LYS A 2 -41.33 3.42 20.74
N ALA A 3 -41.08 2.15 20.52
CA ALA A 3 -39.82 1.70 19.96
C ALA A 3 -39.81 2.02 18.46
N PHE A 4 -38.78 2.78 18.02
CA PHE A 4 -38.58 3.15 16.63
C PHE A 4 -37.32 2.47 16.10
N GLY A 5 -37.36 2.02 14.85
CA GLY A 5 -36.17 1.51 14.16
C GLY A 5 -35.22 2.63 13.80
N LEU A 6 -33.92 2.30 13.64
CA LEU A 6 -32.87 3.31 13.32
C LEU A 6 -33.20 4.07 12.04
N ASN A 7 -33.61 3.38 10.98
CA ASN A 7 -34.01 4.00 9.71
C ASN A 7 -35.26 4.90 9.85
N GLU A 8 -36.19 4.54 10.72
CA GLU A 8 -37.39 5.33 11.03
C GLU A 8 -37.00 6.63 11.76
N LEU A 9 -36.10 6.56 12.73
CA LEU A 9 -35.60 7.73 13.47
C LEU A 9 -34.87 8.72 12.55
N ARG A 10 -34.06 8.22 11.61
CA ARG A 10 -33.39 9.05 10.63
C ARG A 10 -34.39 9.85 9.79
N GLU A 11 -35.36 9.18 9.21
CA GLU A 11 -36.37 9.84 8.39
C GLU A 11 -37.24 10.81 9.20
N MET A 12 -37.57 10.44 10.44
CA MET A 12 -38.35 11.29 11.36
C MET A 12 -37.60 12.61 11.64
N PHE A 13 -36.28 12.57 11.89
CA PHE A 13 -35.49 13.78 12.15
C PHE A 13 -35.44 14.68 10.90
N LEU A 14 -35.17 14.10 9.75
CA LEU A 14 -35.10 14.88 8.51
C LEU A 14 -36.45 15.52 8.16
N SER A 15 -37.55 14.76 8.29
CA SER A 15 -38.92 15.26 8.05
C SER A 15 -39.33 16.35 9.06
N PHE A 16 -38.91 16.22 10.33
CA PHE A 16 -39.15 17.25 11.33
C PHE A 16 -38.52 18.58 10.93
N PHE A 17 -37.25 18.55 10.56
CA PHE A 17 -36.53 19.78 10.19
C PHE A 17 -36.99 20.35 8.84
N GLU A 18 -37.40 19.50 7.88
CA GLU A 18 -38.07 19.97 6.66
C GLU A 18 -39.36 20.73 7.02
N SER A 19 -40.16 20.27 8.01
CA SER A 19 -41.34 20.96 8.48
C SER A 19 -41.03 22.33 9.13
N LYS A 20 -39.80 22.53 9.62
CA LYS A 20 -39.27 23.78 10.16
C LYS A 20 -38.58 24.66 9.07
N GLY A 21 -38.68 24.30 7.81
CA GLY A 21 -38.18 25.06 6.68
C GLY A 21 -36.70 24.82 6.39
N HIS A 22 -36.11 23.75 6.89
CA HIS A 22 -34.75 23.34 6.55
C HIS A 22 -34.71 22.59 5.22
N LYS A 23 -33.67 22.86 4.41
CA LYS A 23 -33.41 22.10 3.20
C LYS A 23 -32.64 20.85 3.56
N ARG A 24 -33.20 19.68 3.23
CA ARG A 24 -32.51 18.40 3.38
C ARG A 24 -31.35 18.30 2.40
N LEU A 25 -30.16 17.99 2.90
CA LEU A 25 -28.98 17.72 2.09
C LEU A 25 -28.61 16.22 2.18
N PRO A 26 -28.05 15.64 1.11
CA PRO A 26 -27.48 14.31 1.18
C PRO A 26 -26.23 14.32 2.09
N SER A 27 -25.84 13.16 2.60
CA SER A 27 -24.57 13.00 3.31
C SER A 27 -23.40 13.33 2.39
N PHE A 28 -22.45 14.06 2.90
CA PHE A 28 -21.18 14.28 2.22
C PHE A 28 -20.30 13.02 2.30
N SER A 29 -19.29 12.93 1.42
CA SER A 29 -18.29 11.87 1.47
C SER A 29 -17.54 11.89 2.80
N LEU A 30 -17.11 10.72 3.28
CA LEU A 30 -16.19 10.59 4.41
C LEU A 30 -14.80 11.19 4.13
N ILE A 31 -14.45 11.39 2.86
CA ILE A 31 -13.21 12.03 2.45
C ILE A 31 -13.42 13.55 2.46
N PRO A 32 -12.72 14.30 3.34
CA PRO A 32 -12.86 15.75 3.39
C PRO A 32 -12.36 16.39 2.10
N HIS A 33 -13.13 17.34 1.57
CA HIS A 33 -12.75 18.19 0.45
C HIS A 33 -12.17 19.50 0.98
N ASN A 34 -10.96 19.86 0.54
CA ASN A 34 -10.29 21.13 0.88
C ASN A 34 -10.00 21.37 2.37
N ASP A 35 -10.02 20.35 3.21
CA ASP A 35 -9.63 20.45 4.62
C ASP A 35 -8.49 19.47 4.93
N ALA A 36 -7.26 19.99 4.96
CA ALA A 36 -6.07 19.19 5.27
C ALA A 36 -5.92 18.87 6.77
N SER A 37 -6.72 19.50 7.64
CA SER A 37 -6.69 19.25 9.08
C SER A 37 -7.41 17.96 9.48
N LEU A 38 -8.28 17.44 8.60
CA LEU A 38 -9.07 16.24 8.84
C LEU A 38 -8.64 15.10 7.94
N LEU A 39 -8.43 13.94 8.54
CA LEU A 39 -8.17 12.71 7.81
C LEU A 39 -9.44 12.12 7.20
N LEU A 40 -10.51 12.12 7.99
CA LEU A 40 -11.86 11.66 7.65
C LEU A 40 -12.89 12.59 8.28
N ILE A 41 -14.07 12.70 7.67
CA ILE A 41 -15.18 13.48 8.24
C ILE A 41 -15.64 12.85 9.54
N ASN A 42 -15.62 13.62 10.63
CA ASN A 42 -15.90 13.20 12.00
C ASN A 42 -17.07 13.95 12.67
N SER A 43 -17.67 14.91 11.95
CA SER A 43 -18.80 15.70 12.42
C SER A 43 -19.68 16.21 11.27
N GLY A 44 -20.92 16.57 11.58
CA GLY A 44 -21.85 17.11 10.59
C GLY A 44 -21.43 18.45 10.01
N MET A 45 -20.74 19.28 10.80
CA MET A 45 -20.31 20.62 10.42
C MET A 45 -19.07 20.62 9.51
N ALA A 46 -18.20 19.62 9.65
CA ALA A 46 -16.91 19.61 8.96
C ALA A 46 -16.98 19.91 7.46
N PRO A 47 -17.88 19.30 6.67
CA PRO A 47 -17.99 19.63 5.23
C PRO A 47 -18.61 21.00 4.95
N MET A 48 -19.19 21.68 5.96
CA MET A 48 -19.89 22.95 5.82
C MET A 48 -19.14 24.14 6.39
N LYS A 49 -17.89 23.98 6.86
CA LYS A 49 -17.03 25.04 7.39
C LYS A 49 -17.03 26.34 6.55
N PRO A 50 -16.95 26.29 5.19
CA PRO A 50 -16.97 27.50 4.38
C PRO A 50 -18.27 28.34 4.51
N TYR A 51 -19.40 27.68 4.76
CA TYR A 51 -20.69 28.39 4.97
C TYR A 51 -20.72 29.12 6.32
N PHE A 52 -20.13 28.52 7.36
CA PHE A 52 -20.03 29.12 8.67
C PHE A 52 -19.13 30.35 8.69
N LYS A 53 -18.05 30.33 7.92
CA LYS A 53 -17.10 31.44 7.78
C LYS A 53 -17.59 32.54 6.81
N GLY A 54 -18.64 32.27 6.03
CA GLY A 54 -19.12 33.20 5.00
C GLY A 54 -18.25 33.19 3.73
N GLU A 55 -17.34 32.22 3.58
CA GLU A 55 -16.48 32.04 2.40
C GLU A 55 -17.25 31.51 1.21
N ALA A 56 -18.37 30.83 1.45
CA ALA A 56 -19.26 30.30 0.41
C ALA A 56 -20.73 30.57 0.77
N VAL A 57 -21.58 30.67 -0.25
CA VAL A 57 -23.03 30.86 -0.08
C VAL A 57 -23.67 29.48 0.18
N PRO A 58 -24.36 29.27 1.30
CA PRO A 58 -25.01 27.99 1.57
C PRO A 58 -26.22 27.79 0.63
N PRO A 59 -26.59 26.52 0.30
CA PRO A 59 -27.73 26.24 -0.58
C PRO A 59 -29.09 26.62 0.02
N SER A 60 -29.12 26.87 1.32
CA SER A 60 -30.23 27.46 2.09
C SER A 60 -29.67 27.99 3.40
N LYS A 61 -30.30 29.01 3.98
CA LYS A 61 -29.92 29.48 5.33
C LYS A 61 -30.22 28.47 6.43
N ARG A 62 -31.15 27.53 6.18
CA ARG A 62 -31.48 26.41 7.06
C ARG A 62 -31.26 25.13 6.31
N VAL A 63 -30.42 24.24 6.83
CA VAL A 63 -30.22 22.93 6.25
C VAL A 63 -30.27 21.84 7.34
N CYS A 64 -30.66 20.64 6.96
CA CYS A 64 -30.53 19.46 7.79
C CYS A 64 -29.91 18.31 7.01
N THR A 65 -29.17 17.45 7.70
CA THR A 65 -28.51 16.31 7.11
C THR A 65 -28.35 15.18 8.10
N CYS A 66 -28.24 13.97 7.58
CA CYS A 66 -27.71 12.82 8.29
C CYS A 66 -26.33 12.52 7.72
N GLN A 67 -25.28 12.90 8.43
CA GLN A 67 -23.89 12.85 7.95
C GLN A 67 -23.19 11.57 8.42
N LYS A 68 -22.60 10.83 7.46
CA LYS A 68 -21.65 9.73 7.72
C LYS A 68 -20.42 10.29 8.44
N CYS A 69 -20.03 9.69 9.56
CA CYS A 69 -18.88 10.10 10.34
C CYS A 69 -18.00 8.91 10.71
N ILE A 70 -16.70 9.14 10.76
CA ILE A 70 -15.68 8.21 11.28
C ILE A 70 -14.89 8.88 12.38
N ARG A 71 -14.85 8.26 13.57
CA ARG A 71 -13.99 8.63 14.70
C ARG A 71 -13.07 7.48 15.03
N THR A 72 -11.77 7.73 15.14
CA THR A 72 -10.73 6.72 15.31
C THR A 72 -9.98 6.82 16.64
N GLY A 73 -10.25 7.84 17.44
CA GLY A 73 -9.58 8.06 18.73
C GLY A 73 -9.81 6.96 19.75
N ASP A 74 -10.93 6.23 19.64
CA ASP A 74 -11.37 5.23 20.63
C ASP A 74 -11.43 3.81 20.04
N ILE A 75 -10.67 3.50 18.98
CA ILE A 75 -10.72 2.17 18.31
C ILE A 75 -10.49 1.04 19.33
N GLU A 76 -9.60 1.22 20.30
CA GLU A 76 -9.26 0.24 21.33
C GLU A 76 -10.43 -0.03 22.29
N ASN A 77 -11.33 0.94 22.46
CA ASN A 77 -12.53 0.85 23.31
C ASN A 77 -13.73 0.21 22.61
N ILE A 78 -13.65 0.03 21.28
CA ILE A 78 -14.72 -0.59 20.49
C ILE A 78 -14.98 -2.02 20.97
N GLY A 79 -16.24 -2.31 21.22
CA GLY A 79 -16.69 -3.61 21.75
C GLY A 79 -16.61 -3.74 23.28
N LYS A 80 -15.73 -2.97 23.96
CA LYS A 80 -15.56 -2.97 25.42
C LYS A 80 -16.57 -2.05 26.12
N THR A 81 -16.97 -0.95 25.48
CA THR A 81 -17.93 0.03 25.99
C THR A 81 -19.26 -0.03 25.24
N ALA A 82 -20.33 0.47 25.85
CA ALA A 82 -21.66 0.46 25.27
C ALA A 82 -21.91 1.58 24.23
N ARG A 83 -21.07 2.64 24.25
CA ARG A 83 -21.36 3.92 23.58
C ARG A 83 -20.35 4.31 22.48
N HIS A 84 -19.24 3.57 22.31
CA HIS A 84 -18.23 3.87 21.29
C HIS A 84 -18.44 3.04 20.02
N GLY A 85 -18.43 3.73 18.88
CA GLY A 85 -18.47 3.17 17.54
C GLY A 85 -17.53 3.95 16.63
N THR A 86 -16.87 3.27 15.70
CA THR A 86 -15.97 3.91 14.72
C THR A 86 -16.77 4.65 13.67
N TYR A 87 -17.73 3.99 13.03
CA TYR A 87 -18.71 4.59 12.13
C TYR A 87 -19.99 4.91 12.89
N PHE A 88 -20.51 6.09 12.66
CA PHE A 88 -21.83 6.50 13.16
C PHE A 88 -22.44 7.55 12.23
N GLU A 89 -23.74 7.74 12.37
CA GLU A 89 -24.47 8.76 11.65
C GLU A 89 -24.78 9.93 12.57
N MET A 90 -24.41 11.13 12.15
CA MET A 90 -24.69 12.38 12.87
C MET A 90 -25.85 13.11 12.22
N LEU A 91 -26.97 13.18 12.94
CA LEU A 91 -28.12 14.01 12.60
C LEU A 91 -27.81 15.45 12.98
N GLY A 92 -27.88 16.35 12.01
CA GLY A 92 -27.55 17.76 12.24
C GLY A 92 -28.58 18.71 11.60
N ASN A 93 -28.89 19.77 12.31
CA ASN A 93 -29.64 20.94 11.78
C ASN A 93 -28.77 22.18 11.94
N PHE A 94 -28.72 22.98 10.89
CA PHE A 94 -27.79 24.07 10.76
C PHE A 94 -28.54 25.36 10.39
N SER A 95 -28.09 26.47 10.99
CA SER A 95 -28.56 27.83 10.65
C SER A 95 -27.38 28.71 10.29
N PHE A 96 -27.41 29.29 9.13
CA PHE A 96 -26.39 30.22 8.64
C PHE A 96 -26.94 31.68 8.73
N GLY A 97 -26.80 32.26 9.93
CA GLY A 97 -27.25 33.62 10.20
C GLY A 97 -28.76 33.83 10.08
N ASP A 98 -29.59 32.81 10.34
CA ASP A 98 -31.06 32.92 10.31
C ASP A 98 -31.66 32.83 11.71
N TYR A 99 -31.60 31.67 12.39
CA TYR A 99 -32.02 31.54 13.79
C TYR A 99 -30.83 31.18 14.68
N PHE A 100 -31.00 31.36 16.00
CA PHE A 100 -29.94 31.12 16.97
C PHE A 100 -30.44 30.29 18.17
N LYS A 101 -29.91 30.50 19.39
CA LYS A 101 -30.13 29.66 20.58
C LYS A 101 -31.56 29.33 20.87
N LYS A 102 -32.48 30.36 20.82
CA LYS A 102 -33.87 30.20 21.20
C LYS A 102 -34.59 29.15 20.38
N GLU A 103 -34.49 29.25 19.06
CA GLU A 103 -35.14 28.32 18.15
C GLU A 103 -34.43 26.95 18.17
N ALA A 104 -33.10 26.91 18.25
CA ALA A 104 -32.35 25.66 18.31
C ALA A 104 -32.75 24.82 19.51
N ILE A 105 -32.78 25.42 20.70
CA ILE A 105 -33.20 24.76 21.93
C ILE A 105 -34.69 24.32 21.85
N ALA A 106 -35.57 25.20 21.34
CA ALA A 106 -36.98 24.85 21.19
C ALA A 106 -37.20 23.70 20.21
N TYR A 107 -36.53 23.65 19.09
CA TYR A 107 -36.62 22.55 18.11
C TYR A 107 -36.08 21.23 18.67
N SER A 108 -34.94 21.24 19.36
CA SER A 108 -34.39 20.03 19.95
C SER A 108 -35.30 19.46 21.03
N TRP A 109 -35.88 20.33 21.86
CA TRP A 109 -36.85 19.90 22.88
C TRP A 109 -38.14 19.37 22.28
N GLU A 110 -38.73 20.06 21.30
CA GLU A 110 -39.96 19.66 20.61
C GLU A 110 -39.74 18.28 19.94
N PHE A 111 -38.66 18.09 19.22
CA PHE A 111 -38.35 16.83 18.54
C PHE A 111 -38.26 15.65 19.52
N LEU A 112 -37.53 15.82 20.63
CA LEU A 112 -37.33 14.75 21.59
C LEU A 112 -38.59 14.45 22.42
N THR A 113 -39.42 15.47 22.81
CA THR A 113 -40.47 15.29 23.78
C THR A 113 -41.88 15.21 23.20
N SER A 114 -42.11 15.72 22.00
CA SER A 114 -43.44 15.67 21.38
C SER A 114 -43.86 14.24 21.04
N PRO A 115 -45.08 13.82 21.40
CA PRO A 115 -45.62 12.50 21.06
C PRO A 115 -45.78 12.26 19.54
N GLU A 116 -45.78 13.32 18.74
CA GLU A 116 -45.85 13.27 17.28
C GLU A 116 -44.50 12.85 16.68
N TRP A 117 -43.45 13.05 17.43
CA TRP A 117 -42.08 12.72 17.07
C TRP A 117 -41.53 11.60 17.97
N VAL A 118 -40.42 11.83 18.68
CA VAL A 118 -39.79 10.79 19.49
C VAL A 118 -40.56 10.45 20.76
N GLY A 119 -41.14 11.44 21.46
CA GLY A 119 -41.98 11.27 22.64
C GLY A 119 -41.23 10.73 23.87
N ILE A 120 -39.99 11.18 24.08
CA ILE A 120 -39.22 10.90 25.30
C ILE A 120 -39.90 11.64 26.49
N ASP A 121 -39.97 10.96 27.63
CA ASP A 121 -40.44 11.55 28.89
C ASP A 121 -39.54 12.75 29.26
N PRO A 122 -40.10 13.99 29.32
CA PRO A 122 -39.33 15.19 29.67
C PRO A 122 -38.61 15.08 31.01
N ASP A 123 -39.12 14.28 31.95
CA ASP A 123 -38.52 14.10 33.28
C ASP A 123 -37.23 13.29 33.26
N ARG A 124 -36.91 12.63 32.15
CA ARG A 124 -35.69 11.89 31.93
C ARG A 124 -34.61 12.67 31.16
N LEU A 125 -34.89 13.90 30.76
CA LEU A 125 -33.98 14.75 30.01
C LEU A 125 -33.36 15.84 30.91
N TYR A 126 -32.06 16.01 30.80
CA TYR A 126 -31.25 16.91 31.61
C TYR A 126 -30.36 17.76 30.68
N PRO A 127 -30.67 19.06 30.49
CA PRO A 127 -29.81 19.93 29.69
C PRO A 127 -28.59 20.40 30.49
N SER A 128 -27.46 20.59 29.77
CA SER A 128 -26.30 21.31 30.24
C SER A 128 -26.04 22.57 29.40
N VAL A 129 -25.35 23.54 29.96
CA VAL A 129 -24.96 24.77 29.29
C VAL A 129 -23.52 25.14 29.67
N TYR A 130 -22.87 25.94 28.84
CA TYR A 130 -21.58 26.52 29.19
C TYR A 130 -21.71 27.42 30.41
N VAL A 131 -20.73 27.39 31.30
CA VAL A 131 -20.76 28.08 32.60
C VAL A 131 -21.10 29.56 32.49
N ASP A 132 -20.65 30.27 31.48
CA ASP A 132 -20.86 31.69 31.24
C ASP A 132 -22.03 31.99 30.26
N ASP A 133 -22.78 30.96 29.81
CA ASP A 133 -23.92 31.14 28.90
C ASP A 133 -25.25 31.26 29.66
N ASP A 134 -25.45 32.43 30.28
CA ASP A 134 -26.69 32.72 30.98
C ASP A 134 -27.90 32.78 30.04
N GLU A 135 -27.74 33.18 28.77
CA GLU A 135 -28.80 33.21 27.78
C GLU A 135 -29.36 31.80 27.51
N ALA A 136 -28.53 30.83 27.27
CA ALA A 136 -28.97 29.43 27.07
C ALA A 136 -29.63 28.87 28.33
N TRP A 137 -29.10 29.16 29.53
CA TRP A 137 -29.70 28.75 30.81
C TRP A 137 -31.10 29.35 31.00
N GLU A 138 -31.25 30.66 30.68
CA GLU A 138 -32.56 31.31 30.77
C GLU A 138 -33.60 30.74 29.80
N ILE A 139 -33.16 30.37 28.58
CA ILE A 139 -34.04 29.75 27.59
C ILE A 139 -34.54 28.41 28.15
N TRP A 140 -33.67 27.55 28.67
CA TRP A 140 -34.06 26.28 29.28
C TRP A 140 -35.01 26.44 30.47
N ASN A 141 -34.66 27.34 31.39
CA ASN A 141 -35.44 27.54 32.61
C ASN A 141 -36.74 28.26 32.38
N LYS A 142 -36.70 29.43 31.70
CA LYS A 142 -37.89 30.34 31.62
C LYS A 142 -38.79 30.06 30.41
N GLN A 143 -38.20 29.59 29.27
CA GLN A 143 -39.00 29.40 28.04
C GLN A 143 -39.44 27.93 27.88
N ILE A 144 -38.53 27.00 28.09
CA ILE A 144 -38.82 25.57 28.05
C ILE A 144 -39.48 25.10 29.35
N GLY A 145 -39.13 25.71 30.51
CA GLY A 145 -39.71 25.40 31.79
C GLY A 145 -39.00 24.29 32.57
N ILE A 146 -37.74 24.02 32.27
CA ILE A 146 -36.96 23.03 33.01
C ILE A 146 -36.59 23.59 34.39
N PRO A 147 -36.80 22.87 35.50
CA PRO A 147 -36.39 23.31 36.83
C PRO A 147 -34.87 23.59 36.88
N ALA A 148 -34.50 24.64 37.62
CA ALA A 148 -33.12 25.08 37.72
C ALA A 148 -32.12 23.98 38.18
N GLU A 149 -32.58 23.11 39.10
CA GLU A 149 -31.83 21.98 39.63
C GLU A 149 -31.59 20.84 38.59
N ARG A 150 -32.25 20.90 37.42
CA ARG A 150 -32.04 19.96 36.33
C ARG A 150 -31.21 20.52 35.17
N ILE A 151 -30.76 21.77 35.27
CA ILE A 151 -29.92 22.42 34.26
C ILE A 151 -28.48 22.50 34.81
N PHE A 152 -27.57 21.82 34.18
CA PHE A 152 -26.18 21.73 34.62
C PHE A 152 -25.31 22.77 33.93
N ARG A 153 -24.30 23.24 34.64
CA ARG A 153 -23.31 24.20 34.09
C ARG A 153 -21.93 23.56 34.07
N PHE A 154 -21.32 23.45 32.91
CA PHE A 154 -19.99 22.86 32.74
C PHE A 154 -19.01 23.85 32.11
N GLY A 155 -17.73 23.57 32.28
CA GLY A 155 -16.64 24.36 31.77
C GLY A 155 -16.43 24.20 30.26
N LYS A 156 -15.28 24.69 29.83
CA LYS A 156 -14.91 24.65 28.42
C LYS A 156 -14.69 23.22 27.91
N GLU A 157 -14.30 22.30 28.78
CA GLU A 157 -14.03 20.92 28.43
C GLU A 157 -15.29 20.17 27.95
N ASP A 158 -16.47 20.52 28.50
CA ASP A 158 -17.73 19.82 28.21
C ASP A 158 -18.68 20.67 27.34
N ASN A 159 -18.85 21.97 27.66
CA ASN A 159 -19.85 22.80 26.99
C ASN A 159 -19.29 23.95 26.14
N PHE A 160 -18.13 23.75 25.55
CA PHE A 160 -17.58 24.65 24.52
C PHE A 160 -17.00 23.82 23.39
N TRP A 161 -17.65 23.85 22.24
CA TRP A 161 -17.22 23.04 21.09
C TRP A 161 -16.19 23.78 20.25
N GLU A 162 -15.02 23.17 20.05
CA GLU A 162 -13.98 23.60 19.13
C GLU A 162 -13.23 22.39 18.56
N HIS A 163 -12.74 22.50 17.35
CA HIS A 163 -11.96 21.45 16.71
C HIS A 163 -10.88 22.04 15.81
N GLY A 164 -9.65 22.12 16.32
CA GLY A 164 -8.51 22.74 15.63
C GLY A 164 -8.79 24.22 15.33
N SER A 165 -8.56 24.65 14.10
CA SER A 165 -8.90 25.99 13.62
C SER A 165 -10.29 26.00 12.98
N GLY A 166 -11.03 27.08 13.19
CA GLY A 166 -12.33 27.32 12.55
C GLY A 166 -13.46 27.72 13.48
N PRO A 167 -14.73 27.64 13.00
CA PRO A 167 -15.90 28.02 13.75
C PRO A 167 -16.04 27.28 15.06
N CYS A 168 -16.32 27.97 16.15
CA CYS A 168 -16.45 27.41 17.50
C CYS A 168 -17.40 28.25 18.36
N GLY A 169 -17.76 27.74 19.53
CA GLY A 169 -18.58 28.46 20.47
C GLY A 169 -19.11 27.62 21.63
N PRO A 170 -19.80 28.25 22.60
CA PRO A 170 -20.46 27.54 23.68
C PRO A 170 -21.51 26.57 23.13
N CYS A 171 -21.80 25.52 23.87
CA CYS A 171 -22.80 24.57 23.46
C CYS A 171 -23.71 24.19 24.63
N SER A 172 -24.82 23.60 24.29
CA SER A 172 -25.81 23.05 25.23
C SER A 172 -26.15 21.64 24.86
N GLU A 173 -25.84 20.71 25.75
CA GLU A 173 -26.08 19.28 25.53
C GLU A 173 -27.34 18.83 26.24
N ILE A 174 -27.99 17.81 25.71
CA ILE A 174 -29.17 17.18 26.31
C ILE A 174 -28.79 15.75 26.64
N TYR A 175 -28.82 15.43 27.92
CA TYR A 175 -28.56 14.10 28.48
C TYR A 175 -29.86 13.36 28.77
N TYR A 176 -29.86 12.06 28.57
CA TYR A 176 -30.95 11.15 28.92
C TYR A 176 -30.57 10.25 30.09
N ASP A 177 -31.36 10.24 31.16
CA ASP A 177 -31.17 9.33 32.30
C ASP A 177 -31.71 7.93 31.96
N ARG A 178 -30.82 6.98 31.77
CA ARG A 178 -31.16 5.57 31.53
C ARG A 178 -31.62 4.83 32.78
N GLY A 179 -31.43 5.45 33.96
CA GLY A 179 -31.78 4.92 35.26
C GLY A 179 -30.58 4.32 36.01
N GLU A 180 -30.82 4.05 37.30
CA GLU A 180 -29.76 3.63 38.23
C GLU A 180 -29.06 2.35 37.87
N LYS A 181 -29.69 1.45 37.09
CA LYS A 181 -29.14 0.20 36.59
C LYS A 181 -27.82 0.45 35.82
N TYR A 182 -27.67 1.58 35.13
CA TYR A 182 -26.54 1.94 34.33
C TYR A 182 -25.54 2.86 35.04
N GLY A 183 -25.81 3.20 36.30
CA GLY A 183 -24.94 4.08 37.11
C GLY A 183 -23.70 3.37 37.65
N CYS A 184 -22.70 4.18 38.01
CA CYS A 184 -21.47 3.70 38.63
C CYS A 184 -21.63 3.25 40.09
N GLY A 185 -22.84 3.36 40.68
CA GLY A 185 -23.11 3.03 42.06
C GLY A 185 -22.56 4.02 43.10
N LYS A 186 -21.96 5.12 42.67
CA LYS A 186 -21.47 6.18 43.55
C LYS A 186 -22.62 7.11 43.98
N PRO A 187 -22.62 7.62 45.24
CA PRO A 187 -23.66 8.54 45.71
C PRO A 187 -23.75 9.88 44.97
N ASP A 188 -22.68 10.29 44.35
CA ASP A 188 -22.49 11.53 43.57
C ASP A 188 -22.66 11.32 42.07
N CYS A 189 -23.22 10.19 41.63
CA CYS A 189 -23.50 9.92 40.23
C CYS A 189 -24.55 10.91 39.71
N THR A 190 -24.13 11.81 38.79
CA THR A 190 -24.92 12.88 38.20
C THR A 190 -24.58 13.05 36.72
N VAL A 191 -25.23 13.98 36.01
CA VAL A 191 -24.86 14.39 34.66
C VAL A 191 -23.41 14.83 34.63
N GLY A 192 -22.67 14.42 33.62
CA GLY A 192 -21.18 14.58 33.50
C GLY A 192 -20.38 13.43 34.14
N CYS A 193 -21.03 12.42 34.76
CA CYS A 193 -20.32 11.23 35.18
C CYS A 193 -19.97 10.34 33.97
N ASP A 194 -18.75 9.76 33.96
CA ASP A 194 -18.28 8.89 32.89
C ASP A 194 -19.01 7.54 32.76
N CYS A 195 -19.97 7.26 33.65
CA CYS A 195 -20.78 6.03 33.57
C CYS A 195 -21.85 6.12 32.48
N ASP A 196 -22.49 4.96 32.18
CA ASP A 196 -23.50 4.86 31.12
C ASP A 196 -24.92 5.28 31.56
N ARG A 197 -25.12 5.90 32.75
CA ARG A 197 -26.43 6.33 33.25
C ARG A 197 -26.94 7.54 32.48
N TYR A 198 -26.14 8.61 32.40
CA TYR A 198 -26.50 9.82 31.71
C TYR A 198 -25.81 9.85 30.35
N ILE A 199 -26.55 9.50 29.30
CA ILE A 199 -26.01 9.50 27.94
C ILE A 199 -26.36 10.81 27.24
N GLU A 200 -25.32 11.51 26.71
CA GLU A 200 -25.55 12.64 25.82
C GLU A 200 -26.26 12.18 24.55
N VAL A 201 -27.42 12.74 24.27
CA VAL A 201 -28.22 12.45 23.05
C VAL A 201 -28.05 13.51 21.99
N TRP A 202 -27.97 14.80 22.38
CA TRP A 202 -27.94 15.91 21.44
C TRP A 202 -27.05 17.03 21.93
N ASN A 203 -26.20 17.56 21.05
CA ASN A 203 -25.40 18.75 21.31
C ASN A 203 -25.86 19.90 20.40
N ASN A 204 -26.21 21.05 20.96
CA ASN A 204 -26.56 22.29 20.28
C ASN A 204 -25.36 23.26 20.40
N VAL A 205 -24.58 23.44 19.34
CA VAL A 205 -23.43 24.34 19.31
C VAL A 205 -23.83 25.71 18.78
N PHE A 206 -23.53 26.74 19.53
CA PHE A 206 -23.79 28.14 19.22
C PHE A 206 -22.55 28.79 18.62
N SER A 207 -22.28 28.49 17.34
CA SER A 207 -21.06 28.90 16.64
C SER A 207 -21.09 30.42 16.43
N GLN A 208 -20.29 31.16 17.19
CA GLN A 208 -20.19 32.60 17.16
C GLN A 208 -18.76 33.10 17.07
N PHE A 209 -17.76 32.23 17.27
CA PHE A 209 -16.34 32.57 17.19
C PHE A 209 -15.64 31.77 16.10
N ASP A 210 -14.51 32.32 15.58
CA ASP A 210 -13.52 31.62 14.74
C ASP A 210 -12.21 31.52 15.53
N ASN A 211 -11.70 30.29 15.69
CA ASN A 211 -10.45 29.97 16.35
C ASN A 211 -9.34 29.85 15.29
N ASP A 212 -8.23 30.57 15.46
CA ASP A 212 -7.07 30.53 14.56
C ASP A 212 -6.22 29.24 14.70
N GLY A 213 -6.53 28.41 15.71
CA GLY A 213 -5.78 27.19 16.04
C GLY A 213 -4.74 27.38 17.14
N GLU A 214 -4.50 28.64 17.58
CA GLU A 214 -3.63 29.01 18.70
C GLU A 214 -4.42 29.52 19.92
N CYS A 215 -5.69 29.16 20.00
CA CYS A 215 -6.65 29.58 21.05
C CYS A 215 -6.93 31.09 21.06
N HIS A 216 -6.78 31.80 19.94
CA HIS A 216 -7.30 33.15 19.79
C HIS A 216 -8.63 33.12 19.06
N TYR A 217 -9.62 33.76 19.67
CA TYR A 217 -11.01 33.77 19.21
C TYR A 217 -11.39 35.13 18.65
N SER A 218 -11.91 35.18 17.43
CA SER A 218 -12.53 36.36 16.83
C SER A 218 -14.00 36.10 16.56
N ASP A 219 -14.82 37.13 16.56
CA ASP A 219 -16.24 36.97 16.24
C ASP A 219 -16.44 36.56 14.78
N LEU A 220 -17.30 35.56 14.53
CA LEU A 220 -17.77 35.23 13.18
C LEU A 220 -18.58 36.39 12.59
N VAL A 221 -18.58 36.55 11.28
CA VAL A 221 -19.38 37.52 10.53
C VAL A 221 -20.86 37.41 10.85
N GLN A 222 -21.32 36.22 11.16
CA GLN A 222 -22.69 35.87 11.53
C GLN A 222 -22.72 34.80 12.61
N LYS A 223 -23.74 34.82 13.44
CA LYS A 223 -24.01 33.77 14.44
C LYS A 223 -24.68 32.59 13.73
N ASN A 224 -24.20 31.40 13.99
CA ASN A 224 -24.66 30.19 13.34
C ASN A 224 -25.09 29.14 14.37
N ILE A 225 -25.92 28.21 13.93
CA ILE A 225 -26.26 26.99 14.70
C ILE A 225 -25.63 25.80 13.97
N ASP A 226 -24.92 25.02 14.78
CA ASP A 226 -24.45 23.68 14.46
C ASP A 226 -25.03 22.72 15.50
N THR A 227 -25.66 21.64 15.08
CA THR A 227 -26.11 20.64 16.04
C THR A 227 -25.64 19.26 15.64
N GLY A 228 -25.39 18.43 16.64
CA GLY A 228 -25.00 17.03 16.43
C GLY A 228 -25.77 16.10 17.36
N MET A 229 -26.50 15.15 16.78
CA MET A 229 -27.16 14.07 17.50
C MET A 229 -26.74 12.74 16.88
N GLY A 230 -26.11 11.87 17.67
CA GLY A 230 -25.77 10.52 17.20
C GLY A 230 -27.03 9.69 16.98
N LEU A 231 -27.27 9.26 15.74
CA LEU A 231 -28.47 8.48 15.41
C LEU A 231 -28.51 7.15 16.18
N GLU A 232 -27.38 6.46 16.27
CA GLU A 232 -27.29 5.20 17.03
C GLU A 232 -27.52 5.42 18.52
N ARG A 233 -27.04 6.54 19.11
CA ARG A 233 -27.33 6.89 20.53
C ARG A 233 -28.81 7.17 20.76
N LEU A 234 -29.45 7.91 19.85
CA LEU A 234 -30.89 8.11 19.91
C LEU A 234 -31.65 6.77 19.80
N ALA A 235 -31.23 5.88 18.90
CA ALA A 235 -31.83 4.55 18.75
C ALA A 235 -31.68 3.69 20.01
N VAL A 236 -30.50 3.72 20.68
CA VAL A 236 -30.30 3.06 21.99
C VAL A 236 -31.36 3.51 23.01
N VAL A 237 -31.61 4.81 23.09
CA VAL A 237 -32.64 5.38 24.02
C VAL A 237 -34.03 4.93 23.61
N CYS A 238 -34.39 5.04 22.32
CA CYS A 238 -35.73 4.75 21.84
C CYS A 238 -36.09 3.26 21.87
N GLN A 239 -35.11 2.39 21.59
CA GLN A 239 -35.29 0.93 21.61
C GLN A 239 -35.12 0.36 23.03
N GLY A 240 -34.56 1.14 23.96
CA GLY A 240 -34.36 0.71 25.35
C GLY A 240 -33.33 -0.41 25.49
N VAL A 241 -32.34 -0.44 24.59
CA VAL A 241 -31.27 -1.46 24.54
C VAL A 241 -30.01 -1.02 25.33
N ASP A 242 -29.15 -1.98 25.66
CA ASP A 242 -28.01 -1.74 26.53
C ASP A 242 -26.83 -1.07 25.83
N SER A 243 -26.65 -1.32 24.53
CA SER A 243 -25.49 -0.88 23.75
C SER A 243 -25.92 -0.45 22.35
N LEU A 244 -25.09 0.35 21.68
CA LEU A 244 -25.26 0.67 20.26
C LEU A 244 -25.21 -0.58 19.35
N PHE A 245 -24.54 -1.65 19.82
CA PHE A 245 -24.49 -2.94 19.11
C PHE A 245 -25.78 -3.73 19.20
N ASP A 246 -26.66 -3.36 20.11
CA ASP A 246 -28.00 -3.99 20.32
C ASP A 246 -29.11 -3.26 19.54
N VAL A 247 -28.76 -2.16 18.83
CA VAL A 247 -29.67 -1.43 17.92
C VAL A 247 -30.03 -2.31 16.73
N ASP A 248 -31.31 -2.30 16.33
CA ASP A 248 -31.88 -3.21 15.33
C ASP A 248 -31.05 -3.48 14.10
N THR A 249 -30.62 -2.45 13.33
CA THR A 249 -29.81 -2.60 12.11
C THR A 249 -28.41 -3.09 12.42
N VAL A 250 -27.80 -2.67 13.52
CA VAL A 250 -26.45 -3.11 13.94
C VAL A 250 -26.51 -4.55 14.44
N MET A 251 -27.54 -4.92 15.18
CA MET A 251 -27.75 -6.29 15.66
C MET A 251 -27.93 -7.28 14.50
N ASN A 252 -28.59 -6.89 13.39
CA ASN A 252 -28.70 -7.74 12.21
C ASN A 252 -27.31 -8.07 11.62
N ILE A 253 -26.39 -7.11 11.61
CA ILE A 253 -25.00 -7.33 11.19
C ILE A 253 -24.30 -8.26 12.20
N THR A 254 -24.47 -8.03 13.52
CA THR A 254 -23.91 -8.89 14.57
C THR A 254 -24.42 -10.33 14.46
N HIS A 255 -25.70 -10.53 14.14
CA HIS A 255 -26.26 -11.86 13.88
C HIS A 255 -25.59 -12.53 12.68
N LYS A 256 -25.34 -11.79 11.60
CA LYS A 256 -24.62 -12.34 10.43
C LYS A 256 -23.19 -12.74 10.79
N VAL A 257 -22.50 -11.92 11.59
CA VAL A 257 -21.16 -12.28 12.10
C VAL A 257 -21.23 -13.55 12.96
N SER A 258 -22.24 -13.66 13.86
CA SER A 258 -22.46 -14.85 14.69
C SER A 258 -22.72 -16.10 13.85
N GLU A 259 -23.51 -15.99 12.80
CA GLU A 259 -23.80 -17.09 11.86
C GLU A 259 -22.51 -17.63 11.19
N ILE A 260 -21.67 -16.72 10.70
CA ILE A 260 -20.44 -17.09 9.98
C ILE A 260 -19.38 -17.64 10.93
N THR A 261 -19.22 -17.04 12.11
CA THR A 261 -18.18 -17.43 13.09
C THR A 261 -18.59 -18.62 13.94
N GLY A 262 -19.90 -18.92 14.04
CA GLY A 262 -20.45 -19.91 14.97
C GLY A 262 -20.40 -19.46 16.45
N ALA A 263 -20.03 -18.22 16.74
CA ALA A 263 -20.03 -17.63 18.07
C ALA A 263 -21.43 -17.09 18.41
N PHE A 264 -21.83 -17.19 19.67
CA PHE A 264 -23.17 -16.73 20.12
C PHE A 264 -23.03 -15.46 20.94
N TYR A 265 -23.64 -14.38 20.48
CA TYR A 265 -23.74 -13.12 21.20
C TYR A 265 -24.50 -13.28 22.53
N GLY A 266 -24.01 -12.68 23.60
CA GLY A 266 -24.54 -12.80 24.97
C GLY A 266 -24.06 -14.03 25.75
N LYS A 267 -23.16 -14.86 25.17
CA LYS A 267 -22.66 -16.08 25.82
C LYS A 267 -21.45 -15.83 26.73
N SER A 268 -20.54 -14.96 26.32
CA SER A 268 -19.41 -14.55 27.14
C SER A 268 -18.90 -13.17 26.71
N HIS A 269 -18.36 -12.42 27.65
CA HIS A 269 -17.85 -11.07 27.43
C HIS A 269 -16.83 -11.00 26.26
N ASN A 270 -15.83 -11.88 26.24
CA ASN A 270 -14.78 -11.87 25.22
C ASN A 270 -15.33 -12.20 23.80
N MET A 271 -16.33 -13.11 23.72
CA MET A 271 -17.02 -13.37 22.46
C MET A 271 -17.78 -12.14 22.00
N ASP A 272 -18.50 -11.50 22.90
CA ASP A 272 -19.31 -10.31 22.59
C ASP A 272 -18.42 -9.16 22.13
N VAL A 273 -17.28 -8.94 22.79
CA VAL A 273 -16.28 -7.95 22.34
C VAL A 273 -15.84 -8.25 20.90
N SER A 274 -15.46 -9.49 20.61
CA SER A 274 -15.01 -9.87 19.27
C SER A 274 -16.10 -9.69 18.20
N LEU A 275 -17.32 -10.10 18.51
CA LEU A 275 -18.47 -9.91 17.61
C LEU A 275 -18.78 -8.43 17.34
N ARG A 276 -18.72 -7.59 18.38
CA ARG A 276 -18.91 -6.14 18.28
C ARG A 276 -17.81 -5.47 17.46
N VAL A 277 -16.56 -5.84 17.70
CA VAL A 277 -15.41 -5.31 16.92
C VAL A 277 -15.56 -5.64 15.44
N ILE A 278 -15.88 -6.89 15.10
CA ILE A 278 -16.09 -7.28 13.70
C ILE A 278 -17.25 -6.50 13.09
N THR A 279 -18.36 -6.38 13.80
CA THR A 279 -19.56 -5.64 13.35
C THR A 279 -19.25 -4.17 13.07
N ASP A 280 -18.62 -3.47 14.01
CA ASP A 280 -18.25 -2.07 13.87
C ASP A 280 -17.29 -1.84 12.71
N HIS A 281 -16.25 -2.65 12.64
CA HIS A 281 -15.16 -2.44 11.68
C HIS A 281 -15.59 -2.79 10.26
N ILE A 282 -16.38 -3.83 10.04
CA ILE A 282 -16.89 -4.15 8.71
C ILE A 282 -17.89 -3.11 8.22
N ARG A 283 -18.75 -2.56 9.12
CA ARG A 283 -19.63 -1.44 8.82
C ARG A 283 -18.81 -0.22 8.41
N SER A 284 -17.82 0.16 9.21
CA SER A 284 -16.91 1.28 8.94
C SER A 284 -16.17 1.11 7.60
N ALA A 285 -15.58 -0.06 7.35
CA ALA A 285 -14.83 -0.36 6.14
C ALA A 285 -15.71 -0.30 4.89
N THR A 286 -16.93 -0.82 4.96
CA THR A 286 -17.89 -0.81 3.85
C THR A 286 -18.17 0.62 3.39
N PHE A 287 -18.45 1.55 4.32
CA PHE A 287 -18.69 2.96 4.00
C PHE A 287 -17.44 3.69 3.53
N MET A 288 -16.28 3.45 4.15
CA MET A 288 -15.03 4.06 3.73
C MET A 288 -14.66 3.66 2.29
N ILE A 289 -14.80 2.38 1.93
CA ILE A 289 -14.50 1.90 0.58
C ILE A 289 -15.54 2.44 -0.42
N CYS A 290 -16.80 2.50 -0.06
CA CYS A 290 -17.84 3.11 -0.90
C CYS A 290 -17.50 4.55 -1.28
N ASP A 291 -16.93 5.31 -0.34
CA ASP A 291 -16.51 6.70 -0.55
C ASP A 291 -15.12 6.83 -1.20
N GLY A 292 -14.46 5.72 -1.56
CA GLY A 292 -13.23 5.69 -2.35
C GLY A 292 -11.95 5.57 -1.53
N VAL A 293 -12.02 5.24 -0.23
CA VAL A 293 -10.81 4.93 0.56
C VAL A 293 -10.33 3.52 0.22
N LEU A 294 -9.03 3.38 -0.05
CA LEU A 294 -8.37 2.10 -0.27
C LEU A 294 -7.36 1.80 0.84
N PRO A 295 -7.15 0.52 1.21
CA PRO A 295 -6.15 0.13 2.19
C PRO A 295 -4.75 0.57 1.76
N SER A 296 -4.03 1.29 2.63
CA SER A 296 -2.65 1.73 2.37
C SER A 296 -1.83 1.72 3.66
N ASN A 297 -0.55 2.11 3.57
CA ASN A 297 0.34 2.18 4.73
C ASN A 297 0.29 3.52 5.48
N GLU A 298 -0.38 4.53 4.91
CA GLU A 298 -0.38 5.88 5.44
C GLU A 298 -1.78 6.51 5.34
N GLY A 299 -2.01 7.54 6.14
CA GLY A 299 -3.21 8.35 6.08
C GLY A 299 -4.51 7.57 6.29
N ARG A 300 -5.57 7.95 5.56
CA ARG A 300 -6.91 7.34 5.70
C ARG A 300 -6.95 5.87 5.28
N GLY A 301 -6.10 5.47 4.35
CA GLY A 301 -6.00 4.07 3.93
C GLY A 301 -5.38 3.18 4.99
N TYR A 302 -4.49 3.72 5.83
CA TYR A 302 -3.98 3.02 7.01
C TYR A 302 -5.10 2.77 8.03
N VAL A 303 -5.97 3.74 8.28
CA VAL A 303 -7.14 3.57 9.15
C VAL A 303 -8.01 2.42 8.66
N LEU A 304 -8.36 2.41 7.37
CA LEU A 304 -9.16 1.34 6.78
C LEU A 304 -8.47 -0.02 6.92
N ARG A 305 -7.18 -0.09 6.63
CA ARG A 305 -6.39 -1.32 6.78
C ARG A 305 -6.36 -1.80 8.22
N ARG A 306 -6.17 -0.90 9.19
CA ARG A 306 -6.20 -1.22 10.62
C ARG A 306 -7.53 -1.84 11.03
N LEU A 307 -8.66 -1.24 10.62
CA LEU A 307 -9.99 -1.76 10.91
C LEU A 307 -10.20 -3.17 10.34
N LEU A 308 -9.88 -3.38 9.07
CA LEU A 308 -10.03 -4.70 8.42
C LEU A 308 -9.16 -5.77 9.09
N ARG A 309 -7.90 -5.45 9.41
CA ARG A 309 -6.99 -6.40 10.05
C ARG A 309 -7.38 -6.72 11.48
N ARG A 310 -7.88 -5.72 12.23
CA ARG A 310 -8.40 -5.94 13.59
C ARG A 310 -9.66 -6.82 13.56
N ALA A 311 -10.58 -6.58 12.62
CA ALA A 311 -11.74 -7.45 12.44
C ALA A 311 -11.36 -8.89 12.07
N ALA A 312 -10.37 -9.07 11.17
CA ALA A 312 -9.87 -10.39 10.79
C ALA A 312 -9.18 -11.12 11.98
N LEU A 313 -8.43 -10.40 12.83
CA LEU A 313 -7.84 -10.95 14.04
C LEU A 313 -8.92 -11.44 15.00
N HIS A 314 -9.96 -10.63 15.27
CA HIS A 314 -11.07 -11.05 16.12
C HIS A 314 -11.83 -12.25 15.55
N GLY A 315 -11.96 -12.37 14.22
CA GLY A 315 -12.46 -13.58 13.57
C GLY A 315 -11.59 -14.80 13.87
N LYS A 316 -10.26 -14.63 13.84
CA LYS A 316 -9.30 -15.68 14.20
C LYS A 316 -9.44 -16.11 15.67
N LEU A 317 -9.61 -15.15 16.59
CA LEU A 317 -9.87 -15.42 18.02
C LEU A 317 -11.17 -16.20 18.24
N LEU A 318 -12.18 -16.00 17.38
CA LEU A 318 -13.42 -16.79 17.37
C LEU A 318 -13.29 -18.14 16.64
N GLY A 319 -12.11 -18.47 16.10
CA GLY A 319 -11.83 -19.76 15.46
C GLY A 319 -12.04 -19.82 13.94
N VAL A 320 -12.28 -18.68 13.29
CA VAL A 320 -12.41 -18.62 11.83
C VAL A 320 -11.02 -18.65 11.18
N ASN A 321 -10.78 -19.65 10.32
CA ASN A 321 -9.47 -19.85 9.69
C ASN A 321 -9.47 -19.57 8.18
N LYS A 322 -10.50 -18.90 7.67
CA LYS A 322 -10.64 -18.50 6.26
C LYS A 322 -11.07 -17.05 6.18
N PRO A 323 -10.79 -16.34 5.09
CA PRO A 323 -11.40 -15.04 4.84
C PRO A 323 -12.93 -15.13 4.89
N PHE A 324 -13.58 -14.18 5.56
CA PHE A 324 -15.03 -14.20 5.82
C PHE A 324 -15.67 -12.80 5.87
N LEU A 325 -14.89 -11.75 6.11
CA LEU A 325 -15.41 -10.37 6.27
C LEU A 325 -16.22 -9.93 5.06
N TYR A 326 -15.79 -10.33 3.87
CA TYR A 326 -16.48 -10.00 2.62
C TYR A 326 -17.90 -10.61 2.54
N GLU A 327 -18.18 -11.71 3.27
CA GLU A 327 -19.50 -12.35 3.31
C GLU A 327 -20.54 -11.55 4.13
N ILE A 328 -20.07 -10.57 4.94
CA ILE A 328 -20.90 -9.72 5.78
C ILE A 328 -21.34 -8.45 5.03
N VAL A 329 -20.62 -8.05 4.00
CA VAL A 329 -20.83 -6.79 3.25
C VAL A 329 -22.25 -6.63 2.76
N ASP A 330 -22.88 -7.69 2.22
CA ASP A 330 -24.26 -7.64 1.74
C ASP A 330 -25.26 -7.29 2.84
N THR A 331 -25.05 -7.80 4.05
CA THR A 331 -25.90 -7.46 5.21
C THR A 331 -25.71 -5.99 5.61
N VAL A 332 -24.48 -5.49 5.63
CA VAL A 332 -24.23 -4.06 5.90
C VAL A 332 -24.93 -3.19 4.87
N ILE A 333 -24.87 -3.56 3.60
CA ILE A 333 -25.51 -2.83 2.50
C ILE A 333 -27.03 -2.87 2.69
N HIS A 334 -27.62 -4.04 2.90
CA HIS A 334 -29.06 -4.20 3.06
C HIS A 334 -29.64 -3.31 4.17
N GLU A 335 -28.95 -3.20 5.30
CA GLU A 335 -29.40 -2.40 6.45
C GLU A 335 -29.30 -0.89 6.20
N ASN A 336 -28.54 -0.45 5.19
CA ASN A 336 -28.24 0.96 4.96
C ASN A 336 -28.61 1.47 3.56
N GLU A 337 -28.93 0.62 2.58
CA GLU A 337 -29.17 1.01 1.17
C GLU A 337 -30.37 1.93 0.97
N CYS A 338 -31.33 1.95 1.90
CA CYS A 338 -32.46 2.87 1.84
C CYS A 338 -32.03 4.35 1.92
N GLN A 339 -30.96 4.65 2.65
CA GLN A 339 -30.39 5.99 2.78
C GLN A 339 -29.19 6.20 1.85
N TYR A 340 -28.42 5.14 1.58
CA TYR A 340 -27.16 5.16 0.85
C TYR A 340 -27.19 4.15 -0.31
N PRO A 341 -27.99 4.41 -1.38
CA PRO A 341 -28.16 3.47 -2.51
C PRO A 341 -26.84 3.18 -3.23
N GLU A 342 -25.86 4.10 -3.17
CA GLU A 342 -24.52 3.93 -3.73
C GLU A 342 -23.76 2.72 -3.16
N LEU A 343 -24.12 2.25 -1.96
CA LEU A 343 -23.56 1.04 -1.39
C LEU A 343 -23.91 -0.18 -2.25
N ARG A 344 -25.18 -0.28 -2.69
CA ARG A 344 -25.64 -1.37 -3.56
C ARG A 344 -25.00 -1.30 -4.94
N GLU A 345 -24.88 -0.11 -5.50
CA GLU A 345 -24.23 0.11 -6.80
C GLU A 345 -22.76 -0.33 -6.80
N LYS A 346 -22.05 -0.14 -5.66
CA LYS A 346 -20.62 -0.46 -5.52
C LYS A 346 -20.36 -1.78 -4.77
N GLN A 347 -21.38 -2.61 -4.53
CA GLN A 347 -21.26 -3.82 -3.72
C GLN A 347 -20.12 -4.74 -4.18
N GLU A 348 -20.04 -5.03 -5.46
CA GLU A 348 -19.01 -5.93 -6.00
C GLU A 348 -17.60 -5.37 -5.76
N TYR A 349 -17.43 -4.07 -5.95
CA TYR A 349 -16.18 -3.36 -5.69
C TYR A 349 -15.79 -3.45 -4.20
N ILE A 350 -16.71 -3.10 -3.29
CA ILE A 350 -16.49 -3.12 -1.84
C ILE A 350 -16.09 -4.53 -1.38
N THR A 351 -16.85 -5.53 -1.81
CA THR A 351 -16.61 -6.95 -1.49
C THR A 351 -15.23 -7.40 -1.93
N ARG A 352 -14.80 -7.00 -3.14
CA ARG A 352 -13.49 -7.38 -3.70
C ARG A 352 -12.33 -6.73 -2.94
N VAL A 353 -12.45 -5.46 -2.56
CA VAL A 353 -11.43 -4.75 -1.76
C VAL A 353 -11.23 -5.42 -0.41
N ILE A 354 -12.33 -5.67 0.31
CA ILE A 354 -12.29 -6.30 1.64
C ILE A 354 -11.68 -7.70 1.55
N LYS A 355 -12.15 -8.51 0.61
CA LYS A 355 -11.65 -9.87 0.38
C LYS A 355 -10.15 -9.89 0.09
N SER A 356 -9.68 -9.01 -0.79
CA SER A 356 -8.27 -8.92 -1.16
C SER A 356 -7.37 -8.54 0.03
N GLU A 357 -7.76 -7.55 0.84
CA GLU A 357 -6.97 -7.16 2.03
C GLU A 357 -6.96 -8.26 3.09
N GLU A 358 -8.11 -8.93 3.30
CA GLU A 358 -8.22 -10.05 4.24
C GLU A 358 -7.38 -11.24 3.81
N GLU A 359 -7.42 -11.63 2.51
CA GLU A 359 -6.58 -12.71 1.95
C GLU A 359 -5.08 -12.38 2.05
N ASN A 360 -4.69 -11.12 1.83
CA ASN A 360 -3.30 -10.70 1.98
C ASN A 360 -2.85 -10.73 3.44
N PHE A 361 -3.71 -10.32 4.38
CA PHE A 361 -3.42 -10.39 5.80
C PHE A 361 -3.37 -11.83 6.32
N ALA A 362 -4.24 -12.71 5.84
CA ALA A 362 -4.25 -14.13 6.20
C ALA A 362 -2.92 -14.83 5.92
N LYS A 363 -2.16 -14.40 4.90
CA LYS A 363 -0.83 -14.96 4.59
C LYS A 363 0.23 -14.65 5.64
N THR A 364 0.09 -13.58 6.40
CA THR A 364 1.09 -13.07 7.34
C THR A 364 0.68 -13.21 8.80
N ILE A 365 -0.64 -13.23 9.09
CA ILE A 365 -1.15 -13.23 10.46
C ILE A 365 -0.71 -14.47 11.27
N ASP A 366 -0.74 -15.67 10.67
CA ASP A 366 -0.38 -16.90 11.37
C ASP A 366 1.10 -16.91 11.79
N ALA A 367 1.98 -16.45 10.91
CA ALA A 367 3.41 -16.30 11.22
C ALA A 367 3.63 -15.22 12.28
N GLY A 368 2.95 -14.07 12.16
CA GLY A 368 3.02 -12.99 13.16
C GLY A 368 2.56 -13.43 14.55
N MET A 369 1.42 -14.11 14.63
CA MET A 369 0.88 -14.65 15.91
C MET A 369 1.80 -15.69 16.55
N GLN A 370 2.39 -16.60 15.77
CA GLN A 370 3.34 -17.60 16.29
C GLN A 370 4.60 -16.93 16.85
N ILE A 371 5.13 -15.94 16.17
CA ILE A 371 6.32 -15.20 16.61
C ILE A 371 5.99 -14.37 17.85
N PHE A 372 4.83 -13.66 17.83
CA PHE A 372 4.34 -12.94 19.01
C PHE A 372 4.24 -13.87 20.23
N ALA A 373 3.59 -15.02 20.08
CA ALA A 373 3.44 -16.00 21.16
C ALA A 373 4.80 -16.49 21.70
N SER A 374 5.79 -16.70 20.80
CA SER A 374 7.15 -17.08 21.23
C SER A 374 7.84 -15.98 22.01
N ILE A 375 7.79 -14.73 21.53
CA ILE A 375 8.39 -13.57 22.20
C ILE A 375 7.70 -13.32 23.55
N LEU A 376 6.37 -13.36 23.58
CA LEU A 376 5.59 -13.21 24.82
C LEU A 376 5.96 -14.25 25.86
N ALA A 377 6.13 -15.52 25.45
CA ALA A 377 6.56 -16.59 26.34
C ALA A 377 7.96 -16.34 26.91
N GLU A 378 8.87 -15.76 26.12
CA GLU A 378 10.22 -15.39 26.58
C GLU A 378 10.17 -14.26 27.62
N HIS A 379 9.37 -13.20 27.41
CA HIS A 379 9.17 -12.11 28.37
C HIS A 379 8.55 -12.63 29.68
N LYS A 380 7.51 -13.46 29.59
CA LYS A 380 6.89 -14.09 30.77
C LYS A 380 7.84 -14.99 31.53
N ALA A 381 8.68 -15.76 30.84
CA ALA A 381 9.69 -16.63 31.49
C ALA A 381 10.75 -15.82 32.24
N LYS A 382 11.05 -14.60 31.79
CA LYS A 382 11.95 -13.67 32.47
C LYS A 382 11.27 -12.88 33.60
N GLY A 383 9.95 -12.97 33.75
CA GLY A 383 9.16 -12.21 34.72
C GLY A 383 9.04 -10.73 34.39
N GLU A 384 9.18 -10.37 33.13
CA GLU A 384 9.03 -9.01 32.61
C GLU A 384 7.55 -8.64 32.49
N SER A 385 7.20 -7.42 32.94
CA SER A 385 5.83 -6.87 32.79
C SER A 385 5.69 -5.92 31.62
N VAL A 386 6.82 -5.61 30.94
CA VAL A 386 6.86 -4.72 29.79
C VAL A 386 7.35 -5.53 28.59
N PHE A 387 6.59 -5.49 27.49
CA PHE A 387 6.97 -6.03 26.18
C PHE A 387 7.89 -5.02 25.49
N SER A 388 9.04 -5.47 25.00
CA SER A 388 10.06 -4.59 24.41
C SER A 388 9.56 -3.90 23.14
N GLY A 389 9.82 -2.59 23.00
CA GLY A 389 9.57 -1.85 21.79
C GLY A 389 10.37 -2.35 20.59
N ALA A 390 11.56 -2.91 20.81
CA ALA A 390 12.39 -3.53 19.78
C ALA A 390 11.75 -4.81 19.22
N ASP A 391 11.12 -5.63 20.05
CA ASP A 391 10.41 -6.84 19.61
C ASP A 391 9.12 -6.47 18.87
N ALA A 392 8.40 -5.45 19.33
CA ALA A 392 7.24 -4.91 18.61
C ALA A 392 7.65 -4.31 17.25
N PHE A 393 8.78 -3.60 17.19
CA PHE A 393 9.32 -3.08 15.95
C PHE A 393 9.73 -4.21 14.99
N LYS A 394 10.32 -5.28 15.48
CA LYS A 394 10.65 -6.46 14.69
C LYS A 394 9.40 -7.14 14.11
N LEU A 395 8.34 -7.27 14.90
CA LEU A 395 7.04 -7.77 14.44
C LEU A 395 6.47 -6.88 13.33
N TYR A 396 6.54 -5.56 13.49
CA TYR A 396 6.05 -4.58 12.52
C TYR A 396 6.90 -4.56 11.23
N ASP A 397 8.21 -4.38 11.34
CA ASP A 397 9.12 -4.14 10.21
C ASP A 397 9.38 -5.41 9.38
N THR A 398 9.60 -6.54 10.06
CA THR A 398 9.99 -7.79 9.39
C THR A 398 8.80 -8.67 9.05
N TYR A 399 7.79 -8.72 9.91
CA TYR A 399 6.66 -9.64 9.74
C TYR A 399 5.36 -8.93 9.36
N VAL A 400 5.42 -7.61 9.15
CA VAL A 400 4.28 -6.77 8.73
C VAL A 400 3.07 -6.92 9.68
N PHE A 401 3.36 -7.21 10.97
CA PHE A 401 2.35 -7.37 12.01
C PHE A 401 2.08 -6.01 12.66
N PRO A 402 0.85 -5.48 12.62
CA PRO A 402 0.57 -4.12 13.09
C PRO A 402 0.87 -3.94 14.58
N VAL A 403 1.49 -2.81 14.93
CA VAL A 403 1.84 -2.50 16.32
C VAL A 403 0.61 -2.38 17.21
N ASP A 404 -0.49 -1.84 16.67
CA ASP A 404 -1.75 -1.70 17.42
C ASP A 404 -2.30 -3.07 17.84
N LEU A 405 -2.18 -4.10 16.99
CA LEU A 405 -2.56 -5.46 17.35
C LEU A 405 -1.59 -6.06 18.37
N THR A 406 -0.30 -5.75 18.27
CA THR A 406 0.69 -6.15 19.25
C THR A 406 0.36 -5.55 20.63
N LEU A 407 0.02 -4.25 20.67
CA LEU A 407 -0.36 -3.54 21.89
C LEU A 407 -1.60 -4.19 22.54
N GLU A 408 -2.68 -4.39 21.77
CA GLU A 408 -3.91 -5.00 22.26
C GLU A 408 -3.68 -6.40 22.84
N MET A 409 -2.91 -7.24 22.12
CA MET A 409 -2.59 -8.59 22.58
C MET A 409 -1.68 -8.60 23.81
N VAL A 410 -0.77 -7.65 23.95
CA VAL A 410 0.11 -7.47 25.11
C VAL A 410 -0.71 -7.03 26.33
N GLU A 411 -1.65 -6.10 26.15
CA GLU A 411 -2.56 -5.63 27.21
C GLU A 411 -3.51 -6.74 27.69
N ASP A 412 -4.05 -7.54 26.78
CA ASP A 412 -4.91 -8.69 27.12
C ASP A 412 -4.17 -9.73 27.98
N GLU A 413 -2.86 -9.81 27.87
CA GLU A 413 -1.99 -10.67 28.68
C GLU A 413 -1.49 -9.99 29.98
N GLY A 414 -2.01 -8.78 30.27
CA GLY A 414 -1.71 -8.01 31.48
C GLY A 414 -0.31 -7.38 31.52
N MET A 415 0.31 -7.20 30.34
CA MET A 415 1.59 -6.52 30.16
C MET A 415 1.40 -5.15 29.53
N THR A 416 2.44 -4.32 29.55
CA THR A 416 2.50 -3.05 28.82
C THR A 416 3.52 -3.11 27.71
N LEU A 417 3.37 -2.29 26.66
CA LEU A 417 4.34 -2.16 25.56
C LEU A 417 5.22 -0.93 25.77
N ASP A 418 6.51 -1.05 25.53
CA ASP A 418 7.43 0.10 25.45
C ASP A 418 7.24 0.84 24.11
N THR A 419 6.26 1.73 24.09
CA THR A 419 5.92 2.53 22.91
C THR A 419 7.00 3.56 22.59
N ASP A 420 7.69 4.10 23.57
CA ASP A 420 8.75 5.09 23.38
C ASP A 420 9.93 4.48 22.62
N GLU A 421 10.33 3.27 22.98
CA GLU A 421 11.37 2.53 22.24
C GLU A 421 10.91 2.20 20.80
N PHE A 422 9.67 1.76 20.64
CA PHE A 422 9.11 1.49 19.32
C PHE A 422 9.13 2.73 18.41
N ASP A 423 8.65 3.88 18.90
CA ASP A 423 8.59 5.13 18.16
C ASP A 423 9.98 5.65 17.78
N ARG A 424 10.96 5.50 18.70
CA ARG A 424 12.35 5.82 18.41
C ARG A 424 12.90 4.99 17.23
N LEU A 425 12.65 3.68 17.22
CA LEU A 425 13.10 2.78 16.14
C LEU A 425 12.40 3.09 14.82
N MET A 426 11.11 3.43 14.85
CA MET A 426 10.35 3.90 13.69
C MET A 426 10.93 5.19 13.12
N GLN A 427 11.30 6.14 13.98
CA GLN A 427 11.92 7.39 13.55
C GLN A 427 13.31 7.15 12.93
N GLU A 428 14.11 6.26 13.50
CA GLU A 428 15.41 5.87 12.94
C GLU A 428 15.25 5.22 11.56
N GLN A 429 14.22 4.39 11.34
CA GLN A 429 13.90 3.80 10.04
C GLN A 429 13.54 4.89 9.02
N ARG A 430 12.66 5.84 9.40
CA ARG A 430 12.26 6.98 8.55
C ARG A 430 13.47 7.84 8.15
N VAL A 431 14.36 8.12 9.10
CA VAL A 431 15.60 8.89 8.84
C VAL A 431 16.53 8.13 7.88
N ARG A 432 16.67 6.80 8.04
CA ARG A 432 17.45 5.96 7.12
C ARG A 432 16.86 5.96 5.71
N ALA A 433 15.53 5.82 5.60
CA ALA A 433 14.82 5.86 4.33
C ALA A 433 14.93 7.26 3.66
N ARG A 434 14.89 8.34 4.45
CA ARG A 434 15.09 9.70 3.97
C ARG A 434 16.52 9.93 3.46
N LYS A 435 17.55 9.53 4.23
CA LYS A 435 18.95 9.62 3.80
C LYS A 435 19.23 8.79 2.55
N ALA A 436 18.59 7.65 2.39
CA ALA A 436 18.70 6.84 1.18
C ALA A 436 18.09 7.55 -0.06
N ARG A 437 16.99 8.31 0.11
CA ARG A 437 16.40 9.15 -0.95
C ARG A 437 17.27 10.38 -1.24
N GLU A 438 17.80 11.03 -0.22
CA GLU A 438 18.74 12.18 -0.35
C GLU A 438 20.01 11.75 -1.10
N ALA A 439 20.51 10.55 -0.86
CA ALA A 439 21.66 9.99 -1.60
C ALA A 439 21.35 9.67 -3.08
N LEU A 440 20.08 9.64 -3.48
CA LEU A 440 19.59 9.47 -4.86
C LEU A 440 19.38 10.79 -5.61
N GLY A 441 19.78 11.95 -5.03
CA GLY A 441 19.85 13.22 -5.74
C GLY A 441 18.67 14.18 -5.51
N ASP A 442 17.89 14.02 -4.47
CA ASP A 442 16.85 14.98 -4.08
C ASP A 442 17.50 16.14 -3.31
N LEU A 443 18.11 17.07 -4.06
CA LEU A 443 18.69 18.31 -3.50
C LEU A 443 17.56 19.25 -3.07
N GLY A 444 17.40 19.40 -1.76
CA GLY A 444 16.28 20.03 -1.06
C GLY A 444 16.14 21.56 -1.19
N TRP A 445 16.21 22.14 -2.39
CA TRP A 445 16.09 23.59 -2.63
C TRP A 445 14.67 24.06 -2.93
N ALA A 446 13.68 23.21 -3.11
CA ALA A 446 12.28 23.57 -3.42
C ALA A 446 11.53 24.35 -2.31
N GLY A 447 12.21 24.83 -1.28
CA GLY A 447 11.62 25.54 -0.13
C GLY A 447 12.32 26.82 0.28
N ILE A 448 13.31 27.31 -0.45
CA ILE A 448 14.03 28.54 -0.11
C ILE A 448 13.30 29.74 -0.70
N ASP A 449 12.96 30.70 0.16
CA ASP A 449 12.52 32.01 -0.25
C ASP A 449 13.78 32.82 -0.66
N LEU A 450 13.91 33.09 -1.96
CA LEU A 450 15.02 33.87 -2.51
C LEU A 450 14.89 35.38 -2.26
N GLY A 451 13.85 35.83 -1.51
CA GLY A 451 13.58 37.25 -1.25
C GLY A 451 13.31 38.07 -2.52
N LEU A 452 12.93 37.38 -3.62
CA LEU A 452 12.56 38.07 -4.87
C LEU A 452 11.13 38.60 -4.77
N ASP A 453 10.77 39.50 -5.69
CA ASP A 453 9.41 39.97 -5.81
C ASP A 453 8.41 38.82 -6.02
N THR A 454 7.16 39.03 -5.67
CA THR A 454 6.10 37.99 -5.72
C THR A 454 5.57 37.73 -7.13
N THR A 455 6.14 38.37 -8.17
CA THR A 455 5.65 38.19 -9.57
C THR A 455 6.07 36.81 -10.09
N PRO A 456 5.14 35.89 -10.46
CA PRO A 456 5.50 34.58 -10.98
C PRO A 456 6.29 34.67 -12.30
N THR A 457 7.20 33.71 -12.53
CA THR A 457 7.80 33.54 -13.87
C THR A 457 6.72 33.14 -14.88
N LYS A 458 6.65 33.85 -16.00
CA LYS A 458 5.69 33.53 -17.08
C LYS A 458 6.18 32.31 -17.87
N PHE A 459 5.40 31.22 -17.82
CA PHE A 459 5.68 30.03 -18.64
C PHE A 459 5.17 30.24 -20.07
N THR A 460 6.05 30.06 -21.07
CA THR A 460 5.73 30.20 -22.51
C THR A 460 5.90 28.89 -23.28
N GLY A 461 6.28 27.80 -22.57
CA GLY A 461 6.71 26.53 -23.14
C GLY A 461 5.60 25.62 -23.69
N TYR A 462 4.33 26.03 -23.64
CA TYR A 462 3.27 25.33 -24.34
C TYR A 462 3.32 25.59 -25.86
N ASP A 463 3.71 26.80 -26.26
CA ASP A 463 3.67 27.23 -27.65
C ASP A 463 5.07 27.37 -28.27
N LYS A 464 6.09 27.54 -27.42
CA LYS A 464 7.46 27.84 -27.84
C LYS A 464 8.48 26.92 -27.21
N THR A 465 9.54 26.60 -27.90
CA THR A 465 10.73 25.91 -27.40
C THR A 465 11.93 26.85 -27.25
N THR A 466 11.79 28.08 -27.71
CA THR A 466 12.81 29.14 -27.60
C THR A 466 12.12 30.48 -27.32
N ASP A 467 12.58 31.23 -26.31
CA ASP A 467 12.08 32.57 -26.01
C ASP A 467 13.23 33.48 -25.55
N GLN A 468 13.09 34.78 -25.80
CA GLN A 468 14.00 35.81 -25.29
C GLN A 468 13.55 36.19 -23.87
N SER A 469 14.47 36.20 -22.89
CA SER A 469 14.13 36.37 -21.47
C SER A 469 15.16 37.24 -20.79
N THR A 470 14.80 37.83 -19.65
CA THR A 470 15.71 38.66 -18.82
C THR A 470 16.06 37.86 -17.56
N VAL A 471 17.33 37.86 -17.20
CA VAL A 471 17.82 37.25 -15.96
C VAL A 471 17.43 38.13 -14.76
N LEU A 472 16.57 37.61 -13.89
CA LEU A 472 16.09 38.31 -12.70
C LEU A 472 16.99 38.10 -11.48
N ALA A 473 17.51 36.87 -11.33
CA ALA A 473 18.37 36.49 -10.23
C ALA A 473 19.29 35.35 -10.62
N LEU A 474 20.40 35.25 -9.95
CA LEU A 474 21.39 34.17 -10.06
C LEU A 474 21.70 33.66 -8.66
N VAL A 475 21.88 32.33 -8.53
CA VAL A 475 22.37 31.72 -7.29
C VAL A 475 23.66 30.96 -7.63
N TYR A 476 24.70 31.23 -6.88
CA TYR A 476 26.00 30.56 -6.99
C TYR A 476 26.56 30.33 -5.58
N ALA A 477 27.13 29.15 -5.33
CA ALA A 477 27.67 28.78 -4.02
C ALA A 477 26.67 29.00 -2.86
N ASP A 478 25.39 28.66 -3.15
CA ASP A 478 24.28 28.73 -2.20
C ASP A 478 23.85 30.15 -1.72
N GLU A 479 24.32 31.20 -2.45
CA GLU A 479 23.96 32.60 -2.16
C GLU A 479 23.51 33.32 -3.44
N LEU A 480 22.70 34.36 -3.28
CA LEU A 480 22.37 35.27 -4.38
C LEU A 480 23.65 35.93 -4.90
N ALA A 481 23.89 35.79 -6.18
CA ALA A 481 25.11 36.31 -6.84
C ALA A 481 24.78 37.31 -7.93
N SER A 482 25.71 38.21 -8.23
CA SER A 482 25.63 39.10 -9.40
C SER A 482 25.96 38.40 -10.70
N GLU A 483 26.76 37.33 -10.63
CA GLU A 483 27.24 36.54 -11.80
C GLU A 483 27.48 35.08 -11.49
N ILE A 484 27.41 34.21 -12.50
CA ILE A 484 27.87 32.79 -12.44
C ILE A 484 29.09 32.67 -13.33
N PRO A 485 30.27 32.29 -12.79
CA PRO A 485 31.51 32.11 -13.58
C PRO A 485 31.51 30.84 -14.44
N GLU A 486 32.34 30.84 -15.49
CA GLU A 486 32.56 29.67 -16.34
C GLU A 486 33.00 28.44 -15.54
N GLY A 487 32.43 27.28 -15.86
CA GLY A 487 32.72 26.00 -15.20
C GLY A 487 31.97 25.75 -13.92
N CYS A 488 31.19 26.72 -13.41
CA CYS A 488 30.48 26.62 -12.14
C CYS A 488 29.03 26.19 -12.31
N GLU A 489 28.54 25.45 -11.32
CA GLU A 489 27.11 25.14 -11.17
C GLU A 489 26.39 26.32 -10.56
N GLY A 490 25.12 26.53 -10.94
CA GLY A 490 24.31 27.61 -10.40
C GLY A 490 22.83 27.47 -10.76
N ILE A 491 22.06 28.48 -10.35
CA ILE A 491 20.64 28.58 -10.66
C ILE A 491 20.39 29.92 -11.35
N VAL A 492 19.65 29.89 -12.46
CA VAL A 492 19.21 31.06 -13.19
C VAL A 492 17.70 31.24 -13.03
N VAL A 493 17.25 32.43 -12.66
CA VAL A 493 15.83 32.79 -12.57
C VAL A 493 15.53 33.81 -13.68
N LEU A 494 14.51 33.52 -14.48
CA LEU A 494 14.09 34.34 -15.61
C LEU A 494 12.72 34.99 -15.37
N ASP A 495 12.45 36.12 -16.03
CA ASP A 495 11.13 36.76 -16.05
C ASP A 495 10.06 35.90 -16.75
N LYS A 496 10.45 35.21 -17.82
CA LYS A 496 9.65 34.22 -18.56
C LYS A 496 10.54 33.10 -19.07
N THR A 497 9.94 31.93 -19.28
CA THR A 497 10.70 30.74 -19.69
C THR A 497 9.91 29.77 -20.56
N PRO A 498 10.54 29.16 -21.59
CA PRO A 498 9.96 28.06 -22.31
C PRO A 498 10.21 26.70 -21.63
N PHE A 499 11.03 26.63 -20.57
CA PHE A 499 11.36 25.41 -19.86
C PHE A 499 10.24 24.97 -18.94
N TYR A 500 9.78 23.72 -19.09
CA TYR A 500 8.85 23.09 -18.17
C TYR A 500 9.58 22.70 -16.88
N ALA A 501 9.04 23.08 -15.75
CA ALA A 501 9.54 22.66 -14.44
C ALA A 501 8.95 21.31 -14.03
N GLU A 502 9.70 20.51 -13.28
CA GLU A 502 9.24 19.24 -12.73
C GLU A 502 7.94 19.41 -11.95
N MET A 503 6.85 18.83 -12.45
CA MET A 503 5.52 18.95 -11.87
C MET A 503 4.59 17.87 -12.43
N GLY A 504 3.62 17.39 -11.62
CA GLY A 504 2.59 16.45 -12.06
C GLY A 504 3.13 15.10 -12.55
N GLY A 505 4.33 14.70 -12.10
CA GLY A 505 5.02 13.48 -12.53
C GLY A 505 5.79 13.61 -13.84
N GLN A 506 5.73 14.74 -14.56
CA GLN A 506 6.59 15.01 -15.70
C GLN A 506 7.91 15.61 -15.24
N LEU A 507 9.04 15.03 -15.69
CA LEU A 507 10.37 15.56 -15.47
C LEU A 507 10.58 16.90 -16.21
N ALA A 508 11.53 17.69 -15.70
CA ALA A 508 11.85 18.98 -16.26
C ALA A 508 12.50 18.89 -17.65
N ASP A 509 12.42 19.99 -18.38
CA ASP A 509 13.19 20.15 -19.61
C ASP A 509 14.65 20.39 -19.34
N THR A 510 15.47 20.06 -20.35
CA THR A 510 16.86 20.42 -20.44
C THR A 510 17.08 21.36 -21.65
N GLY A 511 18.24 22.01 -21.72
CA GLY A 511 18.59 22.89 -22.83
C GLY A 511 19.62 23.94 -22.47
N ASP A 512 19.57 25.07 -23.10
CA ASP A 512 20.57 26.11 -22.97
C ASP A 512 19.96 27.50 -22.71
N ILE A 513 20.61 28.30 -21.88
CA ILE A 513 20.37 29.72 -21.71
C ILE A 513 21.66 30.46 -22.12
N GLY A 514 21.55 31.39 -23.07
CA GLY A 514 22.69 32.11 -23.58
C GLY A 514 22.34 33.48 -24.19
N PHE A 515 23.32 34.18 -24.74
CA PHE A 515 23.09 35.48 -25.36
C PHE A 515 22.39 35.38 -26.74
N CYS A 516 21.68 36.45 -27.09
CA CYS A 516 21.02 36.62 -28.36
C CYS A 516 22.04 36.56 -29.53
N LEU A 517 21.65 36.04 -30.69
CA LEU A 517 22.51 35.92 -31.89
C LEU A 517 23.10 37.26 -32.35
N GLU A 518 22.51 38.37 -32.02
CA GLU A 518 23.04 39.74 -32.29
C GLU A 518 24.30 40.04 -31.48
N ASP A 519 24.48 39.50 -30.29
CA ASP A 519 25.61 39.71 -29.41
C ASP A 519 26.82 38.83 -29.73
N VAL A 520 26.59 37.71 -30.46
CA VAL A 520 27.70 36.82 -30.98
C VAL A 520 28.65 37.59 -31.89
N SER A 521 28.14 38.65 -32.57
CA SER A 521 29.01 39.52 -33.41
C SER A 521 30.07 40.29 -32.63
N GLU A 522 29.91 40.47 -31.33
CA GLU A 522 30.83 41.14 -30.42
C GLU A 522 31.82 40.17 -29.75
N GLY A 523 31.81 38.86 -30.07
CA GLY A 523 32.72 37.86 -29.53
C GLY A 523 32.35 37.39 -28.11
N ARG A 524 31.18 37.72 -27.63
CA ARG A 524 30.64 37.21 -26.36
C ARG A 524 29.86 35.92 -26.64
N PHE A 525 30.41 34.78 -26.21
CA PHE A 525 29.74 33.47 -26.29
C PHE A 525 29.43 32.99 -24.88
N THR A 526 28.16 33.10 -24.46
CA THR A 526 27.70 32.67 -23.14
C THR A 526 26.74 31.52 -23.31
N ARG A 527 26.99 30.44 -22.58
CA ARG A 527 26.16 29.24 -22.59
C ARG A 527 26.04 28.64 -21.18
N PHE A 528 24.87 28.69 -20.64
CA PHE A 528 24.51 28.00 -19.43
C PHE A 528 23.65 26.76 -19.79
N GLU A 529 24.18 25.57 -19.55
CA GLU A 529 23.50 24.31 -19.83
C GLU A 529 22.54 23.99 -18.70
N VAL A 530 21.24 24.00 -18.97
CA VAL A 530 20.17 23.67 -18.02
C VAL A 530 20.01 22.17 -17.93
N THR A 531 20.18 21.62 -16.73
CA THR A 531 20.06 20.19 -16.46
C THR A 531 18.76 19.81 -15.73
N ASN A 532 18.16 20.77 -15.00
CA ASN A 532 16.88 20.58 -14.31
C ASN A 532 16.18 21.93 -14.11
N VAL A 533 14.85 21.90 -13.95
CA VAL A 533 14.04 23.10 -13.63
C VAL A 533 13.03 22.75 -12.55
N LYS A 534 12.99 23.55 -11.48
CA LYS A 534 12.02 23.39 -10.38
C LYS A 534 11.26 24.71 -10.15
N LYS A 535 10.13 24.65 -9.43
CA LYS A 535 9.40 25.83 -8.97
C LYS A 535 9.64 26.09 -7.49
N ASP A 536 9.78 27.35 -7.12
CA ASP A 536 9.72 27.78 -5.73
C ASP A 536 8.26 27.99 -5.26
N LYS A 537 8.09 28.39 -3.99
CA LYS A 537 6.76 28.69 -3.41
C LYS A 537 6.07 29.90 -4.05
N GLY A 538 6.84 30.80 -4.66
CA GLY A 538 6.38 32.00 -5.37
C GLY A 538 6.07 31.78 -6.84
N ASN A 539 6.08 30.51 -7.32
CA ASN A 539 5.95 30.16 -8.74
C ASN A 539 7.06 30.76 -9.64
N LYS A 540 8.25 31.03 -9.08
CA LYS A 540 9.44 31.31 -9.86
C LYS A 540 10.01 29.99 -10.41
N TYR A 541 10.51 30.02 -11.65
CA TYR A 541 11.19 28.87 -12.25
C TYR A 541 12.69 28.98 -11.99
N LEU A 542 13.23 27.97 -11.32
CA LEU A 542 14.65 27.83 -10.94
C LEU A 542 15.32 26.88 -11.94
N HIS A 543 16.13 27.45 -12.85
CA HIS A 543 16.88 26.69 -13.86
C HIS A 543 18.24 26.29 -13.27
N TYR A 544 18.38 25.02 -12.90
CA TYR A 544 19.63 24.44 -12.41
C TYR A 544 20.52 24.06 -13.60
N GLY A 545 21.80 24.34 -13.51
CA GLY A 545 22.71 24.01 -14.61
C GLY A 545 24.15 24.38 -14.35
N VAL A 546 24.93 24.33 -15.43
CA VAL A 546 26.38 24.58 -15.42
C VAL A 546 26.75 25.63 -16.46
N MET A 547 27.54 26.63 -16.08
CA MET A 547 28.07 27.62 -16.98
C MET A 547 29.16 27.00 -17.85
N LYS A 548 28.86 26.68 -19.09
CA LYS A 548 29.81 25.99 -20.01
C LYS A 548 30.80 26.95 -20.67
N SER A 549 30.39 28.17 -20.89
CA SER A 549 31.28 29.21 -21.44
C SER A 549 30.75 30.60 -21.09
N GLY A 550 31.68 31.52 -20.87
CA GLY A 550 31.40 32.92 -20.55
C GLY A 550 30.85 33.13 -19.11
N THR A 551 30.14 34.22 -18.91
CA THR A 551 29.50 34.61 -17.65
C THR A 551 28.11 35.12 -17.90
N LEU A 552 27.18 34.88 -16.96
CA LEU A 552 25.83 35.48 -16.93
C LEU A 552 25.76 36.45 -15.77
N ASN A 553 25.12 37.59 -16.00
CA ASN A 553 24.89 38.61 -14.96
C ASN A 553 23.38 38.84 -14.79
N VAL A 554 23.00 39.32 -13.61
CA VAL A 554 21.63 39.80 -13.36
C VAL A 554 21.31 40.98 -14.28
N GLY A 555 20.18 40.95 -14.96
CA GLY A 555 19.70 41.92 -15.94
C GLY A 555 20.09 41.62 -17.38
N ASP A 556 20.89 40.56 -17.66
CA ASP A 556 21.25 40.18 -19.01
C ASP A 556 19.99 39.73 -19.79
N GLU A 557 19.90 40.15 -21.06
CA GLU A 557 18.94 39.63 -22.01
C GLU A 557 19.49 38.35 -22.66
N VAL A 558 18.78 37.23 -22.48
CA VAL A 558 19.21 35.92 -22.91
C VAL A 558 18.18 35.24 -23.80
N ILE A 559 18.61 34.27 -24.61
CA ILE A 559 17.76 33.31 -25.29
C ILE A 559 17.75 32.04 -24.46
N ALA A 560 16.57 31.65 -24.00
CA ALA A 560 16.30 30.38 -23.35
C ALA A 560 15.80 29.39 -24.40
N THR A 561 16.52 28.29 -24.62
CA THR A 561 16.24 27.28 -25.67
C THR A 561 16.17 25.90 -25.06
N VAL A 562 15.00 25.27 -25.17
CA VAL A 562 14.75 23.90 -24.69
C VAL A 562 15.30 22.89 -25.69
N ASP A 563 15.90 21.79 -25.21
CA ASP A 563 16.19 20.62 -26.04
C ASP A 563 14.90 20.06 -26.62
N THR A 564 14.69 20.33 -27.89
CA THR A 564 13.46 19.97 -28.61
C THR A 564 13.27 18.44 -28.74
N GLU A 565 14.37 17.69 -28.83
CA GLU A 565 14.28 16.23 -28.96
C GLU A 565 13.94 15.59 -27.61
N HIS A 566 14.53 16.10 -26.54
CA HIS A 566 14.17 15.71 -25.18
C HIS A 566 12.68 16.03 -24.88
N ARG A 567 12.26 17.29 -25.11
CA ARG A 567 10.86 17.73 -24.95
C ARG A 567 9.89 16.85 -25.72
N LYS A 568 10.18 16.54 -27.00
CA LYS A 568 9.33 15.67 -27.82
C LYS A 568 9.25 14.26 -27.26
N ALA A 569 10.36 13.72 -26.73
CA ALA A 569 10.38 12.38 -26.12
C ALA A 569 9.51 12.35 -24.85
N VAL A 570 9.67 13.33 -23.96
CA VAL A 570 8.83 13.49 -22.76
C VAL A 570 7.34 13.67 -23.14
N SER A 571 7.04 14.51 -24.14
CA SER A 571 5.64 14.73 -24.58
C SER A 571 5.01 13.47 -25.19
N ARG A 572 5.80 12.59 -25.86
CA ARG A 572 5.33 11.27 -26.32
C ARG A 572 4.94 10.40 -25.13
N ALA A 573 5.86 10.28 -24.16
CA ALA A 573 5.63 9.48 -22.96
C ALA A 573 4.43 10.01 -22.16
N HIS A 574 4.28 11.35 -22.04
CA HIS A 574 3.16 11.95 -21.32
C HIS A 574 1.81 11.71 -22.03
N SER A 575 1.77 11.89 -23.34
CA SER A 575 0.55 11.61 -24.11
C SER A 575 0.19 10.12 -24.05
N ALA A 576 1.19 9.23 -24.10
CA ALA A 576 0.98 7.79 -23.92
C ALA A 576 0.45 7.44 -22.51
N THR A 577 0.83 8.19 -21.48
CA THR A 577 0.34 7.98 -20.09
C THR A 577 -1.18 8.18 -20.03
N HIS A 578 -1.73 9.20 -20.67
CA HIS A 578 -3.18 9.40 -20.76
C HIS A 578 -3.88 8.29 -21.54
N LEU A 579 -3.29 7.84 -22.67
CA LEU A 579 -3.82 6.69 -23.41
C LEU A 579 -3.82 5.42 -22.57
N LEU A 580 -2.73 5.16 -21.83
CA LEU A 580 -2.61 4.03 -20.92
C LEU A 580 -3.64 4.07 -19.80
N HIS A 581 -3.85 5.23 -19.17
CA HIS A 581 -4.86 5.40 -18.13
C HIS A 581 -6.26 5.06 -18.63
N SER A 582 -6.63 5.58 -19.80
CA SER A 582 -7.93 5.28 -20.43
C SER A 582 -8.06 3.79 -20.79
N ALA A 583 -7.02 3.18 -21.40
CA ALA A 583 -7.00 1.75 -21.73
C ALA A 583 -7.18 0.87 -20.50
N LEU A 584 -6.47 1.18 -19.40
CA LEU A 584 -6.60 0.45 -18.13
C LEU A 584 -8.02 0.54 -17.58
N ARG A 585 -8.66 1.70 -17.64
CA ARG A 585 -10.07 1.86 -17.23
C ARG A 585 -11.04 1.08 -18.11
N GLN A 586 -10.81 1.05 -19.41
CA GLN A 586 -11.64 0.28 -20.35
C GLN A 586 -11.52 -1.23 -20.13
N VAL A 587 -10.32 -1.74 -19.87
CA VAL A 587 -10.06 -3.18 -19.74
C VAL A 587 -10.38 -3.68 -18.33
N LEU A 588 -10.01 -2.93 -17.29
CA LEU A 588 -10.09 -3.35 -15.89
C LEU A 588 -11.29 -2.78 -15.14
N GLY A 589 -11.87 -1.67 -15.62
CA GLY A 589 -13.03 -1.00 -15.02
C GLY A 589 -12.73 0.36 -14.39
N ASP A 590 -13.78 1.06 -14.00
CA ASP A 590 -13.75 2.45 -13.53
C ASP A 590 -13.05 2.66 -12.17
N HIS A 591 -12.74 1.60 -11.44
CA HIS A 591 -11.97 1.65 -10.20
C HIS A 591 -10.49 1.98 -10.41
N VAL A 592 -10.02 1.97 -11.65
CA VAL A 592 -8.65 2.35 -11.99
C VAL A 592 -8.51 3.86 -11.90
N HIS A 593 -7.71 4.32 -10.94
CA HIS A 593 -7.33 5.72 -10.75
C HIS A 593 -5.83 5.84 -10.66
N GLN A 594 -5.29 6.96 -11.13
CA GLN A 594 -3.87 7.25 -10.99
C GLN A 594 -3.51 7.40 -9.49
N ALA A 595 -2.52 6.64 -9.04
CA ALA A 595 -1.92 6.74 -7.72
C ALA A 595 -0.56 7.44 -7.75
N GLY A 596 0.10 7.46 -8.91
CA GLY A 596 1.35 8.15 -9.16
C GLY A 596 1.74 8.07 -10.63
N SER A 597 2.63 8.97 -11.05
CA SER A 597 3.16 8.99 -12.42
C SER A 597 4.60 9.49 -12.42
N LEU A 598 5.41 8.98 -13.34
CA LEU A 598 6.71 9.53 -13.70
C LEU A 598 6.87 9.45 -15.21
N VAL A 599 7.12 10.59 -15.84
CA VAL A 599 7.23 10.70 -17.30
C VAL A 599 8.60 11.26 -17.64
N ASP A 600 9.41 10.44 -18.28
CA ASP A 600 10.77 10.73 -18.72
C ASP A 600 10.87 10.63 -20.26
N ALA A 601 12.00 11.03 -20.81
CA ALA A 601 12.29 10.91 -22.23
C ALA A 601 12.42 9.45 -22.70
N ASP A 602 12.95 8.57 -21.84
CA ASP A 602 13.24 7.18 -22.17
C ASP A 602 12.09 6.24 -21.84
N LYS A 603 11.35 6.51 -20.75
CA LYS A 603 10.24 5.66 -20.28
C LYS A 603 9.18 6.44 -19.53
N LEU A 604 8.01 5.84 -19.43
CA LEU A 604 6.98 6.26 -18.51
C LEU A 604 6.73 5.21 -17.43
N ARG A 605 6.31 5.68 -16.26
CA ARG A 605 5.87 4.85 -15.15
C ARG A 605 4.50 5.34 -14.71
N PHE A 606 3.55 4.43 -14.62
CA PHE A 606 2.19 4.72 -14.21
C PHE A 606 1.77 3.81 -13.06
N ASP A 607 1.48 4.41 -11.91
CA ASP A 607 1.00 3.73 -10.72
C ASP A 607 -0.51 3.92 -10.63
N PHE A 608 -1.26 2.84 -10.50
CA PHE A 608 -2.72 2.87 -10.53
C PHE A 608 -3.35 1.90 -9.54
N THR A 609 -4.58 2.20 -9.16
CA THR A 609 -5.36 1.38 -8.23
C THR A 609 -5.88 0.13 -8.94
N HIS A 610 -5.43 -1.04 -8.50
CA HIS A 610 -5.95 -2.33 -8.93
C HIS A 610 -5.56 -3.43 -7.95
N PHE A 611 -6.40 -4.47 -7.82
CA PHE A 611 -6.33 -5.44 -6.71
C PHE A 611 -5.34 -6.57 -6.95
N ASN A 612 -5.26 -7.06 -8.19
CA ASN A 612 -4.49 -8.23 -8.56
C ASN A 612 -3.40 -7.89 -9.59
N ALA A 613 -2.45 -8.80 -9.80
CA ALA A 613 -1.57 -8.74 -10.96
C ALA A 613 -2.42 -8.85 -12.23
N LEU A 614 -2.08 -8.09 -13.27
CA LEU A 614 -2.72 -8.22 -14.57
C LEU A 614 -2.34 -9.54 -15.20
N THR A 615 -3.30 -10.18 -15.84
CA THR A 615 -3.04 -11.38 -16.65
C THR A 615 -2.30 -11.00 -17.94
N PRO A 616 -1.60 -11.94 -18.58
CA PRO A 616 -0.98 -11.69 -19.90
C PRO A 616 -1.98 -11.23 -20.95
N GLU A 617 -3.23 -11.71 -20.88
CA GLU A 617 -4.33 -11.34 -21.76
C GLU A 617 -4.77 -9.89 -21.52
N GLU A 618 -4.91 -9.47 -20.26
CA GLU A 618 -5.24 -8.09 -19.89
C GLU A 618 -4.12 -7.12 -20.29
N LEU A 619 -2.85 -7.47 -20.05
CA LEU A 619 -1.70 -6.66 -20.48
C LEU A 619 -1.69 -6.48 -22.00
N THR A 620 -1.94 -7.56 -22.74
CA THR A 620 -2.01 -7.51 -24.21
C THR A 620 -3.19 -6.65 -24.68
N ALA A 621 -4.35 -6.75 -24.02
CA ALA A 621 -5.52 -5.95 -24.36
C ALA A 621 -5.27 -4.47 -24.11
N VAL A 622 -4.65 -4.10 -23.00
CA VAL A 622 -4.26 -2.72 -22.68
C VAL A 622 -3.26 -2.18 -23.69
N GLU A 623 -2.20 -2.93 -23.99
CA GLU A 623 -1.18 -2.51 -24.97
C GLU A 623 -1.79 -2.33 -26.37
N ASN A 624 -2.66 -3.23 -26.81
CA ASN A 624 -3.35 -3.13 -28.08
C ASN A 624 -4.27 -1.90 -28.12
N SER A 625 -5.07 -1.66 -27.07
CA SER A 625 -5.98 -0.50 -27.01
C SER A 625 -5.21 0.83 -27.11
N VAL A 626 -4.05 0.94 -26.42
CA VAL A 626 -3.18 2.12 -26.55
C VAL A 626 -2.66 2.28 -27.96
N ASN A 627 -2.14 1.19 -28.57
CA ASN A 627 -1.59 1.24 -29.92
C ASN A 627 -2.67 1.51 -31.00
N GLU A 628 -3.90 1.03 -30.81
CA GLU A 628 -5.04 1.37 -31.66
C GLU A 628 -5.34 2.87 -31.61
N ALA A 629 -5.45 3.46 -30.42
CA ALA A 629 -5.66 4.90 -30.25
C ALA A 629 -4.51 5.76 -30.83
N ILE A 630 -3.26 5.22 -30.83
CA ILE A 630 -2.12 5.85 -31.53
C ILE A 630 -2.33 5.80 -33.04
N LEU A 631 -2.71 4.64 -33.60
CA LEU A 631 -2.91 4.44 -35.04
C LEU A 631 -4.11 5.25 -35.58
N ASP A 632 -5.14 5.46 -34.76
CA ASP A 632 -6.30 6.29 -35.11
C ASP A 632 -5.94 7.76 -35.31
N GLY A 633 -4.80 8.21 -34.80
CA GLY A 633 -4.28 9.56 -35.03
C GLY A 633 -5.21 10.64 -34.51
N LEU A 634 -5.70 10.46 -33.25
CA LEU A 634 -6.60 11.38 -32.58
C LEU A 634 -5.95 12.74 -32.32
N ASP A 635 -6.67 13.83 -32.60
CA ASP A 635 -6.20 15.16 -32.24
C ASP A 635 -6.15 15.35 -30.73
N ILE A 636 -5.04 15.91 -30.25
CA ILE A 636 -4.84 16.27 -28.85
C ILE A 636 -5.13 17.75 -28.67
N ILE A 637 -6.28 18.05 -28.08
CA ILE A 637 -6.76 19.42 -27.92
C ILE A 637 -6.65 19.81 -26.45
N THR A 638 -6.08 20.97 -26.21
CA THR A 638 -5.98 21.56 -24.86
C THR A 638 -6.87 22.78 -24.76
N LYS A 639 -7.68 22.86 -23.69
CA LYS A 639 -8.52 24.01 -23.38
C LYS A 639 -8.45 24.39 -21.92
N GLU A 640 -8.49 25.68 -21.62
CA GLU A 640 -8.68 26.19 -20.26
C GLU A 640 -10.17 26.45 -20.03
N MET A 641 -10.70 25.98 -18.91
CA MET A 641 -12.09 26.16 -18.50
C MET A 641 -12.22 26.13 -16.98
N SER A 642 -13.39 26.47 -16.45
CA SER A 642 -13.64 26.32 -15.02
C SER A 642 -13.66 24.84 -14.60
N ILE A 643 -13.27 24.56 -13.35
CA ILE A 643 -13.27 23.20 -12.82
C ILE A 643 -14.68 22.55 -12.86
N ASP A 644 -15.73 23.36 -12.67
CA ASP A 644 -17.12 22.88 -12.72
C ASP A 644 -17.56 22.51 -14.14
N GLU A 645 -17.09 23.26 -15.13
CA GLU A 645 -17.32 22.96 -16.53
C GLU A 645 -16.57 21.70 -16.96
N ALA A 646 -15.31 21.55 -16.55
CA ALA A 646 -14.52 20.36 -16.81
C ALA A 646 -15.19 19.09 -16.24
N LYS A 647 -15.68 19.14 -15.00
CA LYS A 647 -16.43 18.04 -14.38
C LYS A 647 -17.74 17.71 -15.12
N LYS A 648 -18.49 18.72 -15.59
CA LYS A 648 -19.71 18.50 -16.35
C LYS A 648 -19.45 17.81 -17.70
N HIS A 649 -18.27 18.04 -18.29
CA HIS A 649 -17.84 17.35 -19.51
C HIS A 649 -17.24 15.97 -19.26
N GLY A 650 -17.16 15.52 -18.00
CA GLY A 650 -16.64 14.18 -17.65
C GLY A 650 -15.12 14.11 -17.59
N ALA A 651 -14.41 15.24 -17.46
CA ALA A 651 -12.97 15.24 -17.34
C ALA A 651 -12.51 14.52 -16.04
N THR A 652 -11.58 13.58 -16.18
CA THR A 652 -10.98 12.87 -15.06
C THR A 652 -10.02 13.81 -14.33
N ALA A 653 -10.23 13.97 -13.02
CA ALA A 653 -9.36 14.73 -12.12
C ALA A 653 -8.57 13.78 -11.24
N LEU A 654 -7.32 14.11 -10.92
CA LEU A 654 -6.52 13.32 -9.96
C LEU A 654 -7.07 13.51 -8.55
N PHE A 655 -7.19 12.42 -7.82
CA PHE A 655 -7.62 12.44 -6.42
C PHE A 655 -6.54 13.11 -5.55
N GLY A 656 -6.93 14.16 -4.80
CA GLY A 656 -6.07 14.80 -3.80
C GLY A 656 -5.25 15.99 -4.27
N GLU A 657 -5.30 16.37 -5.54
CA GLU A 657 -4.67 17.62 -6.02
C GLU A 657 -5.58 18.83 -5.81
N LYS A 658 -4.96 19.95 -5.44
CA LYS A 658 -5.64 21.26 -5.32
C LYS A 658 -5.61 21.93 -6.69
N TYR A 659 -6.75 22.01 -7.34
CA TYR A 659 -6.92 22.74 -8.59
C TYR A 659 -7.39 24.17 -8.32
N GLY A 660 -6.90 25.13 -9.13
CA GLY A 660 -7.44 26.47 -9.13
C GLY A 660 -8.84 26.53 -9.78
N ASP A 661 -9.44 27.73 -9.76
CA ASP A 661 -10.76 27.96 -10.38
C ASP A 661 -10.77 27.70 -11.89
N VAL A 662 -9.62 27.90 -12.55
CA VAL A 662 -9.41 27.61 -13.97
C VAL A 662 -8.43 26.46 -14.10
N VAL A 663 -8.80 25.43 -14.87
CA VAL A 663 -8.04 24.23 -15.09
C VAL A 663 -7.77 24.00 -16.57
N ARG A 664 -6.65 23.39 -16.87
CA ARG A 664 -6.25 22.96 -18.21
C ARG A 664 -6.75 21.53 -18.46
N VAL A 665 -7.61 21.35 -19.47
CA VAL A 665 -8.18 20.07 -19.88
C VAL A 665 -7.51 19.61 -21.16
N VAL A 666 -6.97 18.41 -21.17
CA VAL A 666 -6.37 17.75 -22.34
C VAL A 666 -7.32 16.66 -22.82
N THR A 667 -7.74 16.75 -24.08
CA THR A 667 -8.68 15.82 -24.71
C THR A 667 -8.03 15.14 -25.89
N MET A 668 -8.18 13.83 -26.02
CA MET A 668 -7.68 12.99 -27.11
C MET A 668 -8.87 12.30 -27.80
N GLY A 669 -9.54 13.00 -28.72
CA GLY A 669 -10.82 12.55 -29.27
C GLY A 669 -11.84 12.26 -28.17
N ASP A 670 -12.58 11.15 -28.32
CA ASP A 670 -13.48 10.61 -27.30
C ASP A 670 -12.79 9.55 -26.40
N TYR A 671 -11.49 9.33 -26.61
CA TYR A 671 -10.75 8.27 -25.93
C TYR A 671 -10.28 8.66 -24.51
N SER A 672 -9.78 9.88 -24.31
CA SER A 672 -9.33 10.40 -23.03
C SER A 672 -9.64 11.87 -22.84
N MET A 673 -10.07 12.26 -21.63
CA MET A 673 -10.25 13.66 -21.23
C MET A 673 -9.82 13.82 -19.79
N GLU A 674 -8.73 14.56 -19.54
CA GLU A 674 -8.12 14.65 -18.21
C GLU A 674 -7.65 16.08 -17.87
N LEU A 675 -7.64 16.40 -16.57
CA LEU A 675 -7.02 17.63 -16.08
C LEU A 675 -5.49 17.44 -16.07
N CYS A 676 -4.77 18.21 -16.88
CA CYS A 676 -3.32 18.05 -16.99
C CYS A 676 -2.59 19.35 -17.33
N GLY A 677 -1.57 19.69 -16.53
CA GLY A 677 -0.66 20.82 -16.74
C GLY A 677 0.60 20.51 -17.55
N GLY A 678 0.79 19.26 -17.99
CA GLY A 678 2.00 18.82 -18.68
C GLY A 678 2.09 19.22 -20.16
N THR A 679 3.21 18.89 -20.80
CA THR A 679 3.42 19.11 -22.22
C THR A 679 2.99 17.88 -23.02
N HIS A 680 2.21 18.08 -24.06
CA HIS A 680 1.66 17.03 -24.92
C HIS A 680 2.01 17.22 -26.38
N LEU A 681 1.83 16.15 -27.14
CA LEU A 681 1.80 16.23 -28.60
C LEU A 681 0.47 16.86 -29.06
N ASP A 682 0.37 17.18 -30.32
CA ASP A 682 -0.84 17.68 -30.98
C ASP A 682 -1.71 16.57 -31.61
N ASN A 683 -1.15 15.34 -31.74
CA ASN A 683 -1.83 14.19 -32.33
C ASN A 683 -1.26 12.89 -31.79
N THR A 684 -2.10 11.89 -31.49
CA THR A 684 -1.69 10.62 -30.89
C THR A 684 -0.78 9.78 -31.80
N ALA A 685 -0.88 9.88 -33.13
CA ALA A 685 0.02 9.17 -34.04
C ALA A 685 1.51 9.53 -33.85
N LYS A 686 1.79 10.73 -33.31
CA LYS A 686 3.18 11.17 -33.04
C LYS A 686 3.80 10.51 -31.78
N VAL A 687 3.01 9.77 -30.99
CA VAL A 687 3.51 8.94 -29.89
C VAL A 687 4.44 7.85 -30.43
N GLY A 688 4.12 7.32 -31.60
CA GLY A 688 4.76 6.13 -32.16
C GLY A 688 4.30 4.87 -31.41
N SER A 689 4.98 3.75 -31.59
CA SER A 689 4.60 2.51 -30.92
C SER A 689 4.76 2.60 -29.41
N PHE A 690 3.82 2.00 -28.67
CA PHE A 690 3.83 1.85 -27.23
C PHE A 690 4.07 0.39 -26.86
N HIS A 691 4.84 0.14 -25.81
CA HIS A 691 5.12 -1.21 -25.30
C HIS A 691 5.29 -1.23 -23.78
N ILE A 692 4.61 -2.17 -23.12
CA ILE A 692 4.69 -2.39 -21.68
C ILE A 692 5.94 -3.22 -21.37
N LEU A 693 6.86 -2.68 -20.56
CA LEU A 693 8.07 -3.36 -20.12
C LEU A 693 7.84 -4.31 -18.97
N SER A 694 7.07 -3.84 -18.00
CA SER A 694 6.81 -4.59 -16.76
C SER A 694 5.50 -4.14 -16.11
N GLU A 695 4.93 -5.05 -15.33
CA GLU A 695 3.84 -4.81 -14.40
C GLU A 695 4.21 -5.39 -13.05
N SER A 696 4.02 -4.62 -11.95
CA SER A 696 4.41 -5.03 -10.61
C SER A 696 3.53 -4.40 -9.52
N SER A 697 3.55 -4.97 -8.31
CA SER A 697 2.91 -4.35 -7.14
C SER A 697 3.90 -3.43 -6.43
N ILE A 698 3.42 -2.25 -6.01
CA ILE A 698 4.19 -1.31 -5.18
C ILE A 698 3.59 -1.12 -3.80
N ALA A 699 2.29 -1.32 -3.67
CA ALA A 699 1.57 -1.29 -2.40
C ALA A 699 0.32 -2.18 -2.51
N SER A 700 -0.34 -2.45 -1.41
CA SER A 700 -1.62 -3.15 -1.43
C SER A 700 -2.64 -2.33 -2.24
N GLY A 701 -3.26 -2.96 -3.23
CA GLY A 701 -4.21 -2.29 -4.11
C GLY A 701 -3.63 -1.28 -5.09
N VAL A 702 -2.30 -1.19 -5.23
CA VAL A 702 -1.63 -0.32 -6.21
C VAL A 702 -0.67 -1.10 -7.07
N ARG A 703 -0.88 -1.02 -8.38
CA ARG A 703 -0.05 -1.65 -9.40
C ARG A 703 0.76 -0.60 -10.14
N ARG A 704 1.89 -0.99 -10.67
CA ARG A 704 2.80 -0.17 -11.48
C ARG A 704 2.99 -0.77 -12.85
N ILE A 705 2.81 0.03 -13.88
CA ILE A 705 3.27 -0.28 -15.23
C ILE A 705 4.44 0.63 -15.58
N GLU A 706 5.51 0.03 -16.14
CA GLU A 706 6.56 0.75 -16.86
C GLU A 706 6.41 0.46 -18.34
N ALA A 707 6.51 1.50 -19.17
CA ALA A 707 6.35 1.38 -20.62
C ALA A 707 7.26 2.34 -21.38
N VAL A 708 7.47 2.07 -22.66
CA VAL A 708 8.29 2.86 -23.57
C VAL A 708 7.51 3.25 -24.82
N THR A 709 7.95 4.34 -25.48
CA THR A 709 7.31 4.85 -26.69
C THR A 709 8.34 5.23 -27.75
N GLY A 710 7.89 5.40 -28.99
CA GLY A 710 8.63 6.04 -30.08
C GLY A 710 10.02 5.49 -30.32
N LYS A 711 11.04 6.35 -30.22
CA LYS A 711 12.44 6.01 -30.56
C LYS A 711 13.00 4.90 -29.65
N GLU A 712 12.67 4.93 -28.37
CA GLU A 712 13.16 3.92 -27.41
C GLU A 712 12.59 2.53 -27.72
N PHE A 713 11.28 2.45 -28.02
CA PHE A 713 10.68 1.20 -28.50
C PHE A 713 11.38 0.68 -29.76
N LEU A 714 11.64 1.55 -30.76
CA LEU A 714 12.33 1.16 -31.98
C LEU A 714 13.74 0.65 -31.72
N ARG A 715 14.49 1.30 -30.83
CA ARG A 715 15.82 0.86 -30.40
C ARG A 715 15.77 -0.55 -29.81
N MET A 716 14.88 -0.77 -28.84
CA MET A 716 14.70 -2.07 -28.17
C MET A 716 14.26 -3.16 -29.16
N SER A 717 13.31 -2.86 -30.04
CA SER A 717 12.83 -3.80 -31.08
C SER A 717 13.95 -4.20 -32.03
N ASN A 718 14.76 -3.23 -32.47
CA ASN A 718 15.91 -3.50 -33.32
C ASN A 718 16.97 -4.36 -32.62
N GLU A 719 17.28 -4.07 -31.36
CA GLU A 719 18.18 -4.88 -30.55
C GLU A 719 17.68 -6.32 -30.37
N ALA A 720 16.39 -6.49 -30.09
CA ALA A 720 15.77 -7.82 -29.98
C ALA A 720 15.86 -8.59 -31.29
N ASN A 721 15.53 -7.93 -32.41
CA ASN A 721 15.63 -8.53 -33.74
C ASN A 721 17.08 -8.91 -34.11
N LEU A 722 18.08 -8.07 -33.77
CA LEU A 722 19.49 -8.39 -33.97
C LEU A 722 19.94 -9.59 -33.13
N LYS A 723 19.48 -9.69 -31.86
CA LYS A 723 19.76 -10.86 -31.01
C LYS A 723 19.13 -12.13 -31.58
N LEU A 724 17.90 -12.05 -32.06
CA LEU A 724 17.22 -13.17 -32.71
C LEU A 724 17.93 -13.59 -34.01
N ALA A 725 18.34 -12.63 -34.84
CA ALA A 725 19.11 -12.92 -36.06
C ALA A 725 20.44 -13.61 -35.74
N LYS A 726 21.19 -13.13 -34.75
CA LYS A 726 22.45 -13.76 -34.31
C LYS A 726 22.23 -15.18 -33.76
N ALA A 727 21.18 -15.36 -32.96
CA ALA A 727 20.84 -16.69 -32.45
C ALA A 727 20.49 -17.66 -33.59
N ALA A 728 19.72 -17.22 -34.57
CA ALA A 728 19.40 -18.00 -35.77
C ALA A 728 20.65 -18.34 -36.61
N GLU A 729 21.57 -17.39 -36.78
CA GLU A 729 22.85 -17.61 -37.47
C GLU A 729 23.68 -18.69 -36.75
N LEU A 730 23.83 -18.63 -35.42
CA LEU A 730 24.52 -19.64 -34.62
C LEU A 730 23.94 -21.04 -34.80
N LEU A 731 22.59 -21.14 -34.88
CA LEU A 731 21.89 -22.39 -35.11
C LEU A 731 21.76 -22.74 -36.60
N LYS A 732 22.33 -21.93 -37.50
CA LYS A 732 22.31 -22.11 -38.98
C LYS A 732 20.85 -22.25 -39.50
N THR A 733 19.97 -21.36 -39.05
CA THR A 733 18.56 -21.36 -39.45
C THR A 733 18.10 -19.94 -39.73
N LYS A 734 16.84 -19.76 -40.16
CA LYS A 734 16.20 -18.44 -40.31
C LYS A 734 15.56 -18.03 -38.94
N PRO A 735 15.40 -16.73 -38.66
CA PRO A 735 14.70 -16.27 -37.45
C PRO A 735 13.30 -16.85 -37.31
N SER A 736 12.56 -17.05 -38.39
CA SER A 736 11.21 -17.69 -38.38
C SER A 736 11.20 -19.12 -37.87
N ASP A 737 12.31 -19.84 -38.06
CA ASP A 737 12.40 -21.27 -37.77
C ASP A 737 13.24 -21.53 -36.51
N LEU A 738 13.63 -20.47 -35.80
CA LEU A 738 14.54 -20.50 -34.65
C LEU A 738 14.00 -21.41 -33.53
N LEU A 739 12.70 -21.34 -33.23
CA LEU A 739 12.08 -22.13 -32.17
C LEU A 739 12.15 -23.63 -32.50
N ALA A 740 11.68 -24.01 -33.69
CA ALA A 740 11.71 -25.41 -34.14
C ALA A 740 13.13 -25.97 -34.18
N LYS A 741 14.13 -25.14 -34.62
CA LYS A 741 15.53 -25.58 -34.64
C LYS A 741 16.10 -25.73 -33.24
N THR A 742 15.74 -24.86 -32.30
CA THR A 742 16.13 -24.95 -30.88
C THR A 742 15.58 -26.22 -30.24
N GLU A 743 14.31 -26.56 -30.49
CA GLU A 743 13.69 -27.80 -30.00
C GLU A 743 14.39 -29.03 -30.55
N SER A 744 14.67 -29.04 -31.87
CA SER A 744 15.45 -30.12 -32.50
C SER A 744 16.85 -30.23 -31.87
N PHE A 745 17.56 -29.10 -31.67
CA PHE A 745 18.90 -29.10 -31.09
C PHE A 745 18.93 -29.62 -29.65
N VAL A 746 17.93 -29.26 -28.83
CA VAL A 746 17.78 -29.76 -27.46
C VAL A 746 17.54 -31.27 -27.47
N SER A 747 16.71 -31.78 -28.41
CA SER A 747 16.46 -33.20 -28.57
C SER A 747 17.72 -33.96 -29.01
N GLU A 748 18.43 -33.45 -30.01
CA GLU A 748 19.72 -34.03 -30.49
C GLU A 748 20.75 -34.06 -29.36
N MET A 749 20.87 -33.00 -28.58
CA MET A 749 21.78 -32.94 -27.43
C MET A 749 21.43 -33.99 -26.35
N LYS A 750 20.14 -34.21 -26.09
CA LYS A 750 19.67 -35.25 -25.15
C LYS A 750 20.02 -36.64 -25.66
N GLU A 751 19.78 -36.89 -26.94
CA GLU A 751 20.14 -38.19 -27.58
C GLU A 751 21.68 -38.40 -27.60
N MET A 752 22.46 -37.38 -27.93
CA MET A 752 23.92 -37.44 -27.87
C MET A 752 24.43 -37.77 -26.46
N ARG A 753 23.88 -37.13 -25.42
CA ARG A 753 24.25 -37.45 -24.04
C ARG A 753 23.92 -38.94 -23.69
N GLN A 754 22.81 -39.45 -24.13
CA GLN A 754 22.45 -40.85 -23.93
C GLN A 754 23.40 -41.81 -24.67
N ASN A 755 23.75 -41.46 -25.91
CA ASN A 755 24.73 -42.23 -26.72
C ASN A 755 26.12 -42.22 -26.10
N VAL A 756 26.59 -41.09 -25.57
CA VAL A 756 27.87 -41.01 -24.86
C VAL A 756 27.86 -41.89 -23.62
N GLU A 757 26.79 -41.88 -22.83
CA GLU A 757 26.69 -42.72 -21.64
C GLU A 757 26.65 -44.21 -22.04
N HIS A 758 25.89 -44.55 -23.08
CA HIS A 758 25.85 -45.94 -23.61
C HIS A 758 27.21 -46.40 -24.13
N LEU A 759 27.96 -45.50 -24.83
CA LEU A 759 29.31 -45.84 -25.32
C LEU A 759 30.29 -46.00 -24.14
N LYS A 760 30.20 -45.16 -23.11
CA LYS A 760 30.97 -45.34 -21.89
C LYS A 760 30.68 -46.69 -21.22
N ASP A 761 29.43 -47.06 -21.06
CA ASP A 761 29.06 -48.33 -20.47
C ASP A 761 29.60 -49.52 -21.31
N LYS A 762 29.56 -49.44 -22.66
CA LYS A 762 30.18 -50.47 -23.53
C LYS A 762 31.68 -50.57 -23.32
N LEU A 763 32.40 -49.47 -23.18
CA LEU A 763 33.85 -49.50 -22.90
C LEU A 763 34.14 -50.17 -21.55
N LEU A 764 33.34 -49.84 -20.50
CA LEU A 764 33.46 -50.47 -19.20
C LEU A 764 33.21 -51.96 -19.25
N TYR A 765 32.26 -52.45 -20.07
CA TYR A 765 32.04 -53.90 -20.30
C TYR A 765 33.22 -54.58 -20.95
N GLY A 766 33.92 -53.94 -21.91
CA GLY A 766 35.15 -54.47 -22.51
C GLY A 766 36.26 -54.66 -21.49
N ASP A 767 36.41 -53.72 -20.55
CA ASP A 767 37.35 -53.82 -19.45
C ASP A 767 37.06 -55.01 -18.51
N VAL A 768 35.79 -55.31 -18.25
CA VAL A 768 35.37 -56.43 -17.41
C VAL A 768 35.92 -57.78 -17.96
N GLU A 769 35.88 -58.00 -19.25
CA GLU A 769 36.40 -59.25 -19.88
C GLU A 769 37.93 -59.33 -19.76
N ARG A 770 38.64 -58.26 -19.97
CA ARG A 770 40.09 -58.17 -19.78
C ARG A 770 40.48 -58.41 -18.34
N PHE A 771 39.76 -57.88 -17.40
CA PHE A 771 40.00 -58.11 -15.97
C PHE A 771 39.78 -59.51 -15.53
N LEU A 772 38.71 -60.20 -15.98
CA LEU A 772 38.45 -61.59 -15.67
C LEU A 772 39.54 -62.50 -16.25
N PHE A 773 40.05 -62.21 -17.46
CA PHE A 773 41.16 -62.97 -18.06
C PHE A 773 42.47 -62.81 -17.30
N ALA A 774 42.74 -61.61 -16.70
CA ALA A 774 43.96 -61.36 -15.91
C ALA A 774 43.86 -61.78 -14.43
N ALA A 775 42.70 -62.26 -13.96
CA ALA A 775 42.47 -62.66 -12.56
C ALA A 775 43.34 -63.88 -12.16
N LYS A 776 43.97 -63.78 -11.01
CA LYS A 776 44.76 -64.93 -10.42
C LYS A 776 43.81 -65.93 -9.75
N GLN A 777 44.16 -67.18 -9.72
CA GLN A 777 43.41 -68.24 -9.03
C GLN A 777 44.02 -68.49 -7.65
N ILE A 778 43.23 -68.24 -6.57
CA ILE A 778 43.61 -68.46 -5.17
C ILE A 778 42.49 -69.29 -4.51
N GLY A 779 42.75 -70.52 -4.09
CA GLY A 779 41.78 -71.40 -3.43
C GLY A 779 40.47 -71.63 -4.22
N GLY A 780 40.55 -71.58 -5.57
CA GLY A 780 39.37 -71.70 -6.47
C GLY A 780 38.58 -70.45 -6.67
N LEU A 781 39.00 -69.25 -6.12
CA LEU A 781 38.47 -67.96 -6.38
C LEU A 781 39.32 -67.17 -7.37
N SER A 782 38.69 -66.34 -8.20
CA SER A 782 39.35 -65.50 -9.20
C SER A 782 39.61 -64.10 -8.58
N VAL A 783 40.88 -63.89 -8.16
CA VAL A 783 41.26 -62.64 -7.49
C VAL A 783 41.84 -61.64 -8.48
N LEU A 784 41.33 -60.44 -8.45
CA LEU A 784 41.66 -59.34 -9.38
C LEU A 784 41.98 -58.08 -8.63
N THR A 785 43.13 -57.45 -8.91
CA THR A 785 43.46 -56.09 -8.47
C THR A 785 43.86 -55.26 -9.67
N ALA A 786 43.36 -54.03 -9.75
CA ALA A 786 43.72 -53.06 -10.79
C ALA A 786 43.62 -51.61 -10.35
N THR A 787 44.51 -50.78 -10.86
CA THR A 787 44.42 -49.31 -10.71
C THR A 787 43.99 -48.69 -12.04
N ARG A 788 43.01 -47.83 -11.98
CA ARG A 788 42.50 -47.06 -13.15
C ARG A 788 42.40 -45.58 -12.80
N THR A 789 43.25 -44.78 -13.41
CA THR A 789 43.31 -43.32 -13.15
C THR A 789 42.38 -42.51 -14.05
N ASP A 790 41.80 -43.14 -15.08
CA ASP A 790 40.93 -42.55 -16.09
C ASP A 790 39.44 -42.73 -15.81
N LEU A 791 39.10 -43.41 -14.71
CA LEU A 791 37.72 -43.74 -14.34
C LEU A 791 37.32 -43.09 -12.99
N SER A 792 36.06 -42.68 -12.89
CA SER A 792 35.53 -42.22 -11.63
C SER A 792 35.25 -43.38 -10.65
N ALA A 793 35.11 -43.07 -9.36
CA ALA A 793 34.73 -44.06 -8.35
C ALA A 793 33.37 -44.75 -8.71
N ASN A 794 32.45 -44.02 -9.34
CA ASN A 794 31.17 -44.58 -9.80
C ASN A 794 31.33 -45.57 -10.99
N ASP A 795 32.26 -45.23 -11.89
CA ASP A 795 32.58 -46.15 -13.03
C ASP A 795 33.26 -47.42 -12.52
N LEU A 796 34.18 -47.34 -11.55
CA LEU A 796 34.74 -48.51 -10.89
C LEU A 796 33.71 -49.37 -10.20
N ARG A 797 32.68 -48.73 -9.58
CA ARG A 797 31.58 -49.46 -8.97
C ARG A 797 30.77 -50.23 -10.01
N LYS A 798 30.44 -49.58 -11.15
CA LYS A 798 29.78 -50.26 -12.26
C LYS A 798 30.59 -51.48 -12.75
N ILE A 799 31.93 -51.34 -12.94
CA ILE A 799 32.84 -52.45 -13.31
C ILE A 799 32.77 -53.56 -12.25
N GLY A 800 32.83 -53.21 -10.98
CA GLY A 800 32.75 -54.14 -9.85
C GLY A 800 31.42 -54.91 -9.84
N ASP A 801 30.32 -54.24 -10.10
CA ASP A 801 28.99 -54.85 -10.21
C ASP A 801 28.94 -55.84 -11.40
N PHE A 802 29.46 -55.43 -12.56
CA PHE A 802 29.53 -56.29 -13.74
C PHE A 802 30.44 -57.54 -13.54
N LEU A 803 31.57 -57.35 -12.89
CA LEU A 803 32.47 -58.47 -12.54
C LEU A 803 31.77 -59.48 -11.62
N ARG A 804 31.08 -59.01 -10.60
CA ARG A 804 30.32 -59.83 -9.66
C ARG A 804 29.22 -60.62 -10.32
N ASP A 805 28.44 -59.92 -11.19
CA ASP A 805 27.30 -60.56 -11.89
C ASP A 805 27.76 -61.60 -12.94
N LYS A 806 28.90 -61.40 -13.58
CA LYS A 806 29.46 -62.31 -14.62
C LYS A 806 30.24 -63.42 -14.03
N ALA A 807 30.86 -63.28 -12.85
CA ALA A 807 31.76 -64.29 -12.26
C ALA A 807 31.45 -64.53 -10.77
N PRO A 808 30.63 -65.52 -10.38
CA PRO A 808 30.27 -65.78 -8.98
C PRO A 808 31.46 -66.04 -8.04
N LYS A 809 32.63 -66.41 -8.59
CA LYS A 809 33.92 -66.69 -7.85
C LYS A 809 34.87 -65.49 -7.82
N VAL A 810 34.48 -64.31 -8.31
CA VAL A 810 35.36 -63.18 -8.40
C VAL A 810 35.53 -62.47 -7.03
N VAL A 811 36.78 -62.11 -6.77
CA VAL A 811 37.15 -61.13 -5.72
C VAL A 811 37.92 -60.01 -6.41
N ALA A 812 37.26 -58.83 -6.61
CA ALA A 812 37.90 -57.73 -7.32
C ALA A 812 38.13 -56.56 -6.37
N VAL A 813 39.31 -55.92 -6.41
CA VAL A 813 39.60 -54.68 -5.76
C VAL A 813 40.16 -53.73 -6.84
N LEU A 814 39.37 -52.74 -7.17
CA LEU A 814 39.74 -51.70 -8.14
C LEU A 814 40.04 -50.40 -7.44
N ALA A 815 41.11 -49.73 -7.87
CA ALA A 815 41.54 -48.43 -7.32
C ALA A 815 41.45 -47.33 -8.39
N THR A 816 41.01 -46.15 -7.98
CA THR A 816 41.17 -44.93 -8.79
C THR A 816 41.80 -43.82 -7.94
N ILE A 817 42.58 -42.98 -8.62
CA ILE A 817 43.29 -41.86 -7.99
C ILE A 817 42.74 -40.58 -8.59
N ASN A 818 42.09 -39.78 -7.75
CA ASN A 818 41.57 -38.48 -8.12
C ASN A 818 41.90 -37.45 -7.02
N ASP A 819 42.30 -36.24 -7.36
CA ASP A 819 42.60 -35.15 -6.44
C ASP A 819 43.55 -35.57 -5.29
N ASN A 820 44.60 -36.29 -5.59
CA ASN A 820 45.59 -36.77 -4.65
C ASN A 820 45.03 -37.68 -3.52
N LYS A 821 43.91 -38.36 -3.81
CA LYS A 821 43.26 -39.38 -2.94
C LYS A 821 43.04 -40.66 -3.74
N VAL A 822 43.23 -41.81 -3.09
CA VAL A 822 42.85 -43.08 -3.70
C VAL A 822 41.49 -43.55 -3.19
N THR A 823 40.66 -44.00 -4.13
CA THR A 823 39.39 -44.66 -3.82
C THR A 823 39.46 -46.10 -4.24
N PHE A 824 39.14 -47.00 -3.34
CA PHE A 824 39.06 -48.43 -3.57
C PHE A 824 37.62 -48.90 -3.70
N VAL A 825 37.32 -49.72 -4.66
CA VAL A 825 36.04 -50.44 -4.83
C VAL A 825 36.33 -51.92 -4.76
N ALA A 826 35.75 -52.60 -3.77
CA ALA A 826 35.80 -54.05 -3.66
C ALA A 826 34.49 -54.66 -4.04
N SER A 827 34.54 -55.72 -4.87
CA SER A 827 33.33 -56.51 -5.27
C SER A 827 33.63 -57.98 -5.15
N CYS A 828 32.73 -58.72 -4.48
CA CYS A 828 32.86 -60.17 -4.26
C CYS A 828 31.66 -60.87 -4.85
N GLY A 829 31.88 -61.87 -5.71
CA GLY A 829 30.82 -62.74 -6.22
C GLY A 829 30.18 -63.58 -5.13
N ALA A 830 28.99 -64.11 -5.42
CA ALA A 830 28.19 -64.87 -4.43
C ALA A 830 28.91 -66.08 -3.82
N GLU A 831 29.68 -66.80 -4.65
CA GLU A 831 30.47 -67.93 -4.16
C GLU A 831 31.70 -67.50 -3.30
N ALA A 832 32.33 -66.34 -3.61
CA ALA A 832 33.39 -65.78 -2.81
C ALA A 832 32.89 -65.36 -1.44
N VAL A 833 31.71 -64.72 -1.39
CA VAL A 833 31.05 -64.39 -0.12
C VAL A 833 30.67 -65.58 0.69
N ALA A 834 30.17 -66.64 0.04
CA ALA A 834 29.82 -67.90 0.72
C ALA A 834 31.05 -68.65 1.32
N GLN A 835 32.26 -68.45 0.74
CA GLN A 835 33.54 -68.98 1.26
C GLN A 835 34.16 -68.04 2.31
N GLY A 836 33.50 -67.00 2.74
CA GLY A 836 33.92 -66.08 3.83
C GLY A 836 34.67 -64.81 3.38
N VAL A 837 34.93 -64.61 2.07
CA VAL A 837 35.57 -63.44 1.54
C VAL A 837 34.53 -62.31 1.29
N LYS A 838 34.53 -61.35 2.17
CA LYS A 838 33.53 -60.22 2.14
C LYS A 838 34.16 -58.90 1.71
N ALA A 839 33.51 -58.22 0.76
CA ALA A 839 34.01 -56.96 0.19
C ALA A 839 34.18 -55.86 1.26
N GLY A 840 33.25 -55.79 2.27
CA GLY A 840 33.31 -54.77 3.35
C GLY A 840 34.52 -55.00 4.31
N GLU A 841 34.95 -56.25 4.52
CA GLU A 841 36.18 -56.57 5.30
C GLU A 841 37.43 -56.31 4.47
N LEU A 842 37.41 -56.75 3.21
CA LEU A 842 38.50 -56.59 2.27
C LEU A 842 38.85 -55.11 2.02
N VAL A 843 37.84 -54.29 1.79
CA VAL A 843 38.06 -52.84 1.53
C VAL A 843 38.57 -52.11 2.75
N ARG A 844 38.16 -52.54 3.97
CA ARG A 844 38.71 -51.99 5.20
C ARG A 844 40.16 -52.24 5.36
N PHE A 845 40.55 -53.47 5.07
CA PHE A 845 41.93 -53.94 5.13
C PHE A 845 42.83 -53.20 4.12
N VAL A 846 42.38 -53.13 2.88
CA VAL A 846 43.08 -52.40 1.76
C VAL A 846 43.18 -50.93 2.04
N SER A 847 42.09 -50.29 2.50
CA SER A 847 42.09 -48.86 2.78
C SER A 847 42.99 -48.47 3.98
N ALA A 848 43.13 -49.35 4.97
CA ALA A 848 44.02 -49.11 6.11
C ALA A 848 45.49 -49.03 5.67
N VAL A 849 45.94 -49.81 4.69
CA VAL A 849 47.29 -49.74 4.18
C VAL A 849 47.62 -48.40 3.51
N ALA A 850 46.60 -47.78 2.85
CA ALA A 850 46.71 -46.47 2.25
C ALA A 850 46.33 -45.31 3.19
N GLY A 851 46.28 -45.54 4.49
CA GLY A 851 46.01 -44.51 5.51
C GLY A 851 44.56 -43.98 5.50
N GLY A 852 43.59 -44.82 5.18
CA GLY A 852 42.20 -44.46 5.12
C GLY A 852 41.22 -45.44 5.80
N LYS A 853 39.94 -45.31 5.46
CA LYS A 853 38.86 -46.14 6.01
C LYS A 853 37.95 -46.59 4.86
N GLY A 854 37.32 -47.75 5.05
CA GLY A 854 36.36 -48.30 4.12
C GLY A 854 35.28 -49.12 4.78
N GLY A 855 34.25 -49.51 4.04
CA GLY A 855 33.19 -50.36 4.50
C GLY A 855 32.10 -50.49 3.43
N GLY A 856 31.18 -51.38 3.68
CA GLY A 856 30.05 -51.65 2.77
C GLY A 856 29.41 -53.00 3.04
N LYS A 857 28.68 -53.49 2.05
CA LYS A 857 28.00 -54.80 2.08
C LYS A 857 28.99 -55.94 1.84
N PRO A 858 28.60 -57.16 2.14
CA PRO A 858 29.48 -58.34 1.88
C PRO A 858 29.88 -58.54 0.42
N ASP A 859 29.02 -58.08 -0.51
CA ASP A 859 29.19 -58.26 -1.95
C ASP A 859 29.78 -57.08 -2.68
N SER A 860 29.65 -55.86 -2.08
CA SER A 860 30.12 -54.59 -2.67
C SER A 860 30.45 -53.58 -1.57
N ALA A 861 31.65 -52.98 -1.63
CA ALA A 861 32.13 -52.01 -0.64
C ALA A 861 33.05 -50.99 -1.24
N MET A 862 33.12 -49.81 -0.61
CA MET A 862 34.01 -48.73 -1.02
C MET A 862 34.81 -48.21 0.17
N GLY A 863 36.05 -47.80 -0.11
CA GLY A 863 36.90 -47.16 0.85
C GLY A 863 37.82 -46.12 0.17
N GLY A 864 38.53 -45.38 0.98
CA GLY A 864 39.48 -44.40 0.45
C GLY A 864 40.76 -44.36 1.29
N GLY A 865 41.83 -43.84 0.74
CA GLY A 865 43.11 -43.61 1.43
C GLY A 865 43.70 -42.25 1.04
N SER A 866 44.45 -41.68 1.97
CA SER A 866 45.13 -40.38 1.78
C SER A 866 46.54 -40.51 1.21
N ASP A 867 47.11 -41.71 1.29
CA ASP A 867 48.47 -42.00 0.80
C ASP A 867 48.43 -42.72 -0.55
N VAL A 868 48.45 -41.90 -1.63
CA VAL A 868 48.39 -42.39 -2.99
C VAL A 868 49.60 -43.25 -3.39
N LEU A 869 50.79 -43.01 -2.79
CA LEU A 869 52.00 -43.80 -3.07
C LEU A 869 51.91 -45.26 -2.59
N LYS A 870 51.01 -45.53 -1.67
CA LYS A 870 50.78 -46.88 -1.14
C LYS A 870 49.68 -47.66 -1.86
N THR A 871 49.12 -47.11 -2.96
CA THR A 871 48.05 -47.77 -3.71
C THR A 871 48.44 -49.21 -4.14
N ASP A 872 49.60 -49.39 -4.73
CA ASP A 872 50.08 -50.68 -5.17
C ASP A 872 50.33 -51.65 -3.97
N ASN A 873 50.88 -51.16 -2.89
CA ASN A 873 51.03 -51.92 -1.66
C ASN A 873 49.69 -52.35 -1.06
N ALA A 874 48.70 -51.44 -1.11
CA ALA A 874 47.33 -51.72 -0.67
C ALA A 874 46.62 -52.79 -1.54
N LEU A 875 46.89 -52.80 -2.84
CA LEU A 875 46.39 -53.85 -3.75
C LEU A 875 47.13 -55.17 -3.62
N ALA A 876 48.42 -55.14 -3.29
CA ALA A 876 49.25 -56.39 -3.14
C ALA A 876 48.82 -57.27 -1.95
N VAL A 877 48.29 -56.66 -0.86
CA VAL A 877 47.81 -57.42 0.30
C VAL A 877 46.48 -58.10 0.09
N VAL A 878 45.82 -57.90 -1.05
CA VAL A 878 44.54 -58.61 -1.39
C VAL A 878 44.73 -60.06 -1.50
N ASP A 879 45.80 -60.56 -2.12
CA ASP A 879 46.08 -61.95 -2.33
C ASP A 879 46.27 -62.69 -0.96
N ASP A 880 47.05 -62.08 -0.07
CA ASP A 880 47.31 -62.63 1.31
C ASP A 880 46.01 -62.60 2.12
N PHE A 881 45.20 -61.57 2.06
CA PHE A 881 43.91 -61.53 2.71
C PHE A 881 42.95 -62.62 2.27
N VAL A 882 42.86 -62.86 0.96
CA VAL A 882 42.05 -63.95 0.40
C VAL A 882 42.55 -65.33 0.83
N ALA A 883 43.89 -65.58 0.78
CA ALA A 883 44.51 -66.82 1.24
C ALA A 883 44.24 -67.06 2.73
N GLU A 884 44.38 -66.07 3.58
CA GLU A 884 44.10 -66.19 5.01
C GLU A 884 42.61 -66.52 5.28
N LYS A 885 41.70 -65.90 4.56
CA LYS A 885 40.27 -66.19 4.74
C LYS A 885 39.88 -67.57 4.27
N LEU A 886 40.61 -68.18 3.33
CA LEU A 886 40.40 -69.53 2.87
C LEU A 886 41.18 -70.58 3.67
N GLY A 887 42.09 -70.17 4.57
CA GLY A 887 42.88 -71.06 5.38
C GLY A 887 44.01 -71.76 4.65
N ILE A 888 44.56 -71.17 3.56
CA ILE A 888 45.63 -71.69 2.68
C ILE A 888 46.83 -70.77 2.64
#